data_87727bdc6f97b5e7925b4feb4c9badda
#
_entry.id   87727bdc6f97b5e7925b4feb4c9badda
#
_cell.length_a   1.000
_cell.length_b   1.000
_cell.length_c   1.000
_cell.angle_alpha   90.00
_cell.angle_beta   90.00
_cell.angle_gamma   90.00
#
_symmetry.space_group_name_H-M   'P 1'
#
loop_
_entity.id
_entity.type
_entity.pdbx_description
1 polymer ?
#
loop_
_entity_poly.entity_id
_entity_poly.type
_entity_poly.pdbx_seq_one_letter_code
_entity_poly.pdbx_strand_id
1 'polypeptide(L)'
;MSRDLQNHFLFETATEVANRVGGIYSVLKSKAPITVAQYKDHYHLIGPLNKATYQNEVDILDWKKPEAFSDEMRPVQHALQTMESRGVHFVYGRWLIEGAPKVILFDLDSVRGYSNEWKGDLWSLVGIPSPENDFETNDAILLGYTVAWFLGEVAHLDSQHAIVAHFHEWLAGVALPLCRKRRIDVVTIFTTHATLLGRYLCASGSFDFYNCLESVDVDHEAGRFGIYHRYCIERAAAHSADVFTTVSQITAFEAEHLLKRKPDGILPNGLNVIKFQAFHEFQNLHALKKEKINDFVRGHFHGCFDFDLDNTLYFFIAGRYEYKNKGADMFIEALARLNYRLKVSGSKKTVVAFIVMPAKNNSFTVEALKGQAEVRALENTVHEVTTSIGKRIFDHAIRYPHNGLTTELPTDLGELLKSSDKVMLKRRILALRRPEGQLPPIVTHNMVDDANDLILNKIRQVQLFNSPSDRVKMIFHPEFLNANNPILGLDYDEFVRGCHLGVFPSYYEPWGYTPAECTVMGVPSITTNVSGFGAYMEDLIETNQAKDYGIYIVDRRFKAPDESVEQLVDYMEEFVKKTRRQRINQRNRTERLSDLLDWKRMGLEYVKARQLALRRGYPDQFRELVGEELNDSNMDALAGGKKLKVARPLSVPGSPRDLRSNSTVYMTPGDLGTLQEVNNADDYFSLGVNPAADDDDDGPYADDS
;
A
#
# COMPACT_ATOMS: atom_id res chain seq x y z
N MET A 1 -40.17 -12.75 13.69
CA MET A 1 -39.27 -13.43 14.66
C MET A 1 -38.12 -12.50 14.95
N SER A 2 -37.66 -12.42 16.19
CA SER A 2 -36.49 -11.63 16.55
C SER A 2 -35.23 -12.33 15.99
N ARG A 3 -34.40 -11.59 15.23
CA ARG A 3 -33.13 -12.11 14.72
C ARG A 3 -32.02 -11.87 15.72
N ASP A 4 -31.07 -12.82 15.82
CA ASP A 4 -29.86 -12.61 16.61
C ASP A 4 -28.93 -11.64 15.90
N LEU A 5 -28.78 -10.45 16.49
CA LEU A 5 -27.92 -9.41 15.97
C LEU A 5 -26.46 -9.56 16.48
N GLN A 6 -26.26 -10.27 17.59
CA GLN A 6 -24.91 -10.47 18.17
C GLN A 6 -24.09 -11.49 17.40
N ASN A 7 -24.74 -12.60 17.00
CA ASN A 7 -24.09 -13.68 16.25
C ASN A 7 -24.47 -13.68 14.77
N HIS A 8 -24.56 -12.51 14.16
CA HIS A 8 -24.94 -12.37 12.76
C HIS A 8 -23.90 -12.96 11.81
N PHE A 9 -24.36 -13.39 10.63
CA PHE A 9 -23.50 -13.84 9.55
C PHE A 9 -22.92 -12.63 8.79
N LEU A 10 -21.65 -12.77 8.38
CA LEU A 10 -20.97 -11.77 7.56
C LEU A 10 -20.53 -12.41 6.23
N PHE A 11 -21.16 -11.97 5.14
CA PHE A 11 -20.74 -12.29 3.78
C PHE A 11 -20.10 -11.07 3.15
N GLU A 12 -18.87 -11.20 2.68
CA GLU A 12 -18.14 -10.11 2.07
C GLU A 12 -17.79 -10.46 0.61
N THR A 13 -18.30 -9.68 -0.33
CA THR A 13 -18.24 -9.98 -1.77
C THR A 13 -17.30 -9.04 -2.48
N ALA A 14 -16.34 -9.59 -3.21
CA ALA A 14 -15.45 -8.84 -4.10
C ALA A 14 -14.93 -9.73 -5.24
N THR A 15 -14.64 -9.15 -6.39
CA THR A 15 -14.05 -9.89 -7.53
C THR A 15 -12.60 -10.30 -7.30
N GLU A 16 -11.95 -9.74 -6.29
CA GLU A 16 -10.56 -10.02 -5.94
C GLU A 16 -10.42 -11.04 -4.79
N VAL A 17 -11.47 -11.72 -4.37
CA VAL A 17 -11.41 -12.82 -3.40
C VAL A 17 -10.63 -13.98 -4.03
N ALA A 18 -9.52 -14.38 -3.40
CA ALA A 18 -8.60 -15.41 -3.92
C ALA A 18 -8.17 -15.19 -5.38
N ASN A 19 -8.18 -13.94 -5.82
CA ASN A 19 -7.86 -13.53 -7.20
C ASN A 19 -7.01 -12.26 -7.18
N ARG A 20 -5.70 -12.39 -7.40
CA ARG A 20 -4.74 -11.29 -7.28
C ARG A 20 -4.74 -10.41 -8.52
N VAL A 21 -5.59 -9.40 -8.55
CA VAL A 21 -5.72 -8.43 -9.66
C VAL A 21 -5.34 -7.02 -9.23
N GLY A 22 -5.82 -6.55 -8.08
CA GLY A 22 -5.66 -5.15 -7.66
C GLY A 22 -5.47 -4.94 -6.16
N GLY A 23 -5.83 -3.74 -5.69
CA GLY A 23 -5.65 -3.32 -4.31
C GLY A 23 -6.62 -3.93 -3.31
N ILE A 24 -7.81 -4.34 -3.77
CA ILE A 24 -8.84 -4.94 -2.90
C ILE A 24 -8.37 -6.30 -2.38
N TYR A 25 -7.67 -7.08 -3.22
CA TYR A 25 -6.99 -8.30 -2.77
C TYR A 25 -6.12 -8.04 -1.52
N SER A 26 -5.33 -6.96 -1.53
CA SER A 26 -4.46 -6.61 -0.39
C SER A 26 -5.25 -6.19 0.84
N VAL A 27 -6.35 -5.45 0.66
CA VAL A 27 -7.27 -5.06 1.74
C VAL A 27 -7.87 -6.30 2.40
N LEU A 28 -8.50 -7.17 1.62
CA LEU A 28 -9.16 -8.38 2.12
C LEU A 28 -8.16 -9.30 2.82
N LYS A 29 -7.01 -9.55 2.17
CA LYS A 29 -5.94 -10.39 2.71
C LYS A 29 -5.41 -9.89 4.05
N SER A 30 -5.13 -8.60 4.17
CA SER A 30 -4.56 -8.03 5.39
C SER A 30 -5.59 -7.87 6.51
N LYS A 31 -6.88 -7.72 6.17
CA LYS A 31 -7.99 -7.63 7.13
C LYS A 31 -8.49 -9.00 7.63
N ALA A 32 -8.33 -10.05 6.83
CA ALA A 32 -8.89 -11.38 7.11
C ALA A 32 -8.59 -11.90 8.52
N PRO A 33 -7.35 -11.82 9.06
CA PRO A 33 -7.05 -12.36 10.40
C PRO A 33 -7.94 -11.77 11.50
N ILE A 34 -8.15 -10.46 11.48
CA ILE A 34 -8.98 -9.77 12.47
C ILE A 34 -10.45 -10.14 12.30
N THR A 35 -10.94 -10.17 11.06
CA THR A 35 -12.34 -10.50 10.78
C THR A 35 -12.65 -11.95 11.15
N VAL A 36 -11.74 -12.89 10.84
CA VAL A 36 -11.89 -14.30 11.25
C VAL A 36 -11.88 -14.45 12.78
N ALA A 37 -11.00 -13.70 13.47
CA ALA A 37 -10.99 -13.74 14.93
C ALA A 37 -12.31 -13.26 15.56
N GLN A 38 -13.01 -12.28 14.92
CA GLN A 38 -14.28 -11.75 15.37
C GLN A 38 -15.46 -12.68 15.05
N TYR A 39 -15.53 -13.22 13.84
CA TYR A 39 -16.70 -13.91 13.30
C TYR A 39 -16.53 -15.44 13.25
N LYS A 40 -15.31 -15.94 13.32
CA LYS A 40 -15.02 -17.39 13.21
C LYS A 40 -15.67 -17.98 11.95
N ASP A 41 -16.52 -18.99 12.13
CA ASP A 41 -17.24 -19.69 11.06
C ASP A 41 -18.36 -18.88 10.41
N HIS A 42 -18.80 -17.77 11.03
CA HIS A 42 -19.84 -16.88 10.48
C HIS A 42 -19.33 -15.95 9.39
N TYR A 43 -18.02 -15.95 9.11
CA TYR A 43 -17.42 -15.11 8.07
C TYR A 43 -17.10 -15.88 6.80
N HIS A 44 -17.68 -15.43 5.70
CA HIS A 44 -17.41 -15.98 4.36
C HIS A 44 -17.11 -14.87 3.38
N LEU A 45 -16.06 -15.09 2.58
CA LEU A 45 -15.72 -14.26 1.43
C LEU A 45 -16.33 -14.88 0.17
N ILE A 46 -16.92 -14.06 -0.71
CA ILE A 46 -17.56 -14.50 -1.94
C ILE A 46 -16.90 -13.81 -3.13
N GLY A 47 -16.59 -14.58 -4.17
CA GLY A 47 -16.01 -14.06 -5.41
C GLY A 47 -16.25 -14.94 -6.62
N PRO A 48 -15.82 -14.50 -7.81
CA PRO A 48 -15.83 -15.34 -8.99
C PRO A 48 -14.68 -16.35 -8.96
N LEU A 49 -14.90 -17.53 -9.51
CA LEU A 49 -13.87 -18.58 -9.64
C LEU A 49 -12.91 -18.25 -10.78
N ASN A 50 -11.65 -17.98 -10.46
CA ASN A 50 -10.58 -17.92 -11.45
C ASN A 50 -9.99 -19.33 -11.64
N LYS A 51 -10.41 -20.02 -12.71
CA LYS A 51 -10.02 -21.42 -12.99
C LYS A 51 -8.51 -21.62 -13.16
N ALA A 52 -7.77 -20.54 -13.50
CA ALA A 52 -6.32 -20.62 -13.72
C ALA A 52 -5.51 -20.58 -12.41
N THR A 53 -6.01 -19.90 -11.37
CA THR A 53 -5.20 -19.59 -10.19
C THR A 53 -5.75 -20.09 -8.86
N TYR A 54 -7.04 -20.46 -8.79
CA TYR A 54 -7.69 -20.79 -7.50
C TYR A 54 -7.00 -21.93 -6.75
N GLN A 55 -6.43 -22.92 -7.45
CA GLN A 55 -5.74 -24.05 -6.82
C GLN A 55 -4.49 -23.63 -6.02
N ASN A 56 -3.90 -22.49 -6.35
CA ASN A 56 -2.75 -21.93 -5.64
C ASN A 56 -3.17 -21.03 -4.46
N GLU A 57 -4.43 -20.62 -4.43
CA GLU A 57 -4.94 -19.66 -3.45
C GLU A 57 -5.89 -20.30 -2.42
N VAL A 58 -6.50 -21.45 -2.73
CA VAL A 58 -7.57 -22.04 -1.93
C VAL A 58 -7.32 -23.50 -1.61
N ASP A 59 -7.36 -23.84 -0.33
CA ASP A 59 -7.48 -25.21 0.19
C ASP A 59 -8.94 -25.65 0.08
N ILE A 60 -9.21 -26.57 -0.86
CA ILE A 60 -10.57 -26.99 -1.19
C ILE A 60 -11.13 -27.89 -0.10
N LEU A 61 -12.30 -27.55 0.43
CA LEU A 61 -13.02 -28.34 1.39
C LEU A 61 -14.15 -29.13 0.70
N ASP A 62 -14.32 -30.38 1.11
CA ASP A 62 -15.48 -31.20 0.69
C ASP A 62 -16.72 -30.72 1.44
N TRP A 63 -17.40 -29.73 0.86
CA TRP A 63 -18.57 -29.08 1.46
C TRP A 63 -19.78 -30.04 1.67
N LYS A 64 -19.79 -31.21 1.03
CA LYS A 64 -20.85 -32.25 1.21
C LYS A 64 -20.69 -32.98 2.51
N LYS A 65 -19.52 -32.97 3.14
CA LYS A 65 -19.30 -33.59 4.43
C LYS A 65 -20.00 -32.82 5.56
N PRO A 66 -20.64 -33.50 6.51
CA PRO A 66 -21.29 -32.85 7.66
C PRO A 66 -20.33 -31.96 8.49
N GLU A 67 -19.04 -32.34 8.50
CA GLU A 67 -17.99 -31.68 9.28
C GLU A 67 -17.53 -30.34 8.65
N ALA A 68 -17.90 -30.05 7.39
CA ALA A 68 -17.50 -28.85 6.69
C ALA A 68 -18.19 -27.59 7.24
N PHE A 69 -19.36 -27.75 7.86
CA PHE A 69 -20.16 -26.69 8.43
C PHE A 69 -20.56 -27.00 9.87
N SER A 70 -20.50 -26.01 10.77
CA SER A 70 -21.13 -26.11 12.09
C SER A 70 -22.66 -26.18 11.94
N ASP A 71 -23.35 -26.59 13.02
CA ASP A 71 -24.82 -26.68 12.98
C ASP A 71 -25.48 -25.34 12.67
N GLU A 72 -24.91 -24.24 13.16
CA GLU A 72 -25.36 -22.86 12.88
C GLU A 72 -25.19 -22.45 11.41
N MET A 73 -24.20 -23.04 10.72
CA MET A 73 -23.89 -22.75 9.31
C MET A 73 -24.58 -23.72 8.32
N ARG A 74 -25.45 -24.63 8.78
CA ARG A 74 -26.22 -25.51 7.89
C ARG A 74 -27.08 -24.78 6.85
N PRO A 75 -27.67 -23.60 7.14
CA PRO A 75 -28.38 -22.83 6.12
C PRO A 75 -27.50 -22.50 4.92
N VAL A 76 -26.23 -22.18 5.13
CA VAL A 76 -25.26 -21.92 4.05
C VAL A 76 -25.02 -23.19 3.23
N GLN A 77 -24.83 -24.35 3.88
CA GLN A 77 -24.65 -25.63 3.21
C GLN A 77 -25.86 -25.99 2.33
N HIS A 78 -27.08 -25.85 2.87
CA HIS A 78 -28.31 -26.12 2.14
C HIS A 78 -28.53 -25.15 0.97
N ALA A 79 -28.19 -23.86 1.13
CA ALA A 79 -28.25 -22.88 0.05
C ALA A 79 -27.31 -23.29 -1.10
N LEU A 80 -26.08 -23.68 -0.79
CA LEU A 80 -25.14 -24.19 -1.79
C LEU A 80 -25.63 -25.45 -2.47
N GLN A 81 -26.24 -26.38 -1.72
CA GLN A 81 -26.85 -27.61 -2.26
C GLN A 81 -28.00 -27.29 -3.22
N THR A 82 -28.85 -26.34 -2.87
CA THR A 82 -29.96 -25.87 -3.72
C THR A 82 -29.42 -25.29 -5.03
N MET A 83 -28.40 -24.45 -4.95
CA MET A 83 -27.79 -23.85 -6.14
C MET A 83 -27.09 -24.87 -7.02
N GLU A 84 -26.33 -25.83 -6.43
CA GLU A 84 -25.71 -26.94 -7.19
C GLU A 84 -26.77 -27.77 -7.93
N SER A 85 -27.90 -28.08 -7.28
CA SER A 85 -28.99 -28.82 -7.90
C SER A 85 -29.62 -28.13 -9.11
N ARG A 86 -29.42 -26.81 -9.23
CA ARG A 86 -29.86 -25.96 -10.35
C ARG A 86 -28.76 -25.63 -11.34
N GLY A 87 -27.61 -26.30 -11.24
CA GLY A 87 -26.51 -26.22 -12.18
C GLY A 87 -25.50 -25.12 -11.90
N VAL A 88 -25.56 -24.46 -10.76
CA VAL A 88 -24.54 -23.48 -10.36
C VAL A 88 -23.33 -24.23 -9.80
N HIS A 89 -22.17 -24.04 -10.43
CA HIS A 89 -20.93 -24.62 -9.94
C HIS A 89 -20.16 -23.61 -9.08
N PHE A 90 -19.47 -24.10 -8.06
CA PHE A 90 -18.68 -23.28 -7.16
C PHE A 90 -17.56 -24.11 -6.50
N VAL A 91 -16.57 -23.41 -5.95
CA VAL A 91 -15.54 -23.98 -5.07
C VAL A 91 -15.77 -23.44 -3.66
N TYR A 92 -15.82 -24.33 -2.68
CA TYR A 92 -15.84 -24.01 -1.27
C TYR A 92 -14.50 -24.41 -0.65
N GLY A 93 -13.90 -23.53 0.16
CA GLY A 93 -12.60 -23.82 0.74
C GLY A 93 -12.13 -22.78 1.74
N ARG A 94 -10.86 -22.84 2.07
CA ARG A 94 -10.15 -21.85 2.89
C ARG A 94 -9.13 -21.13 2.04
N TRP A 95 -9.14 -19.81 2.11
CA TRP A 95 -8.10 -19.03 1.42
C TRP A 95 -6.76 -19.24 2.13
N LEU A 96 -5.69 -19.54 1.36
CA LEU A 96 -4.34 -19.83 1.86
C LEU A 96 -3.58 -18.54 2.26
N ILE A 97 -4.20 -17.79 3.16
CA ILE A 97 -3.66 -16.57 3.75
C ILE A 97 -3.76 -16.65 5.27
N GLU A 98 -3.14 -15.70 5.97
CA GLU A 98 -3.26 -15.58 7.42
C GLU A 98 -4.73 -15.42 7.82
N GLY A 99 -5.16 -16.13 8.86
CA GLY A 99 -6.56 -16.23 9.29
C GLY A 99 -7.37 -17.29 8.55
N ALA A 100 -6.92 -17.79 7.41
CA ALA A 100 -7.56 -18.84 6.60
C ALA A 100 -9.11 -18.72 6.49
N PRO A 101 -9.64 -17.56 6.05
CA PRO A 101 -11.08 -17.33 5.95
C PRO A 101 -11.72 -18.31 4.98
N LYS A 102 -12.99 -18.66 5.24
CA LYS A 102 -13.77 -19.46 4.32
C LYS A 102 -14.14 -18.67 3.08
N VAL A 103 -14.09 -19.33 1.91
CA VAL A 103 -14.41 -18.71 0.62
C VAL A 103 -15.42 -19.55 -0.15
N ILE A 104 -16.30 -18.83 -0.87
CA ILE A 104 -17.23 -19.38 -1.86
C ILE A 104 -16.89 -18.73 -3.19
N LEU A 105 -16.36 -19.50 -4.15
CA LEU A 105 -15.99 -19.00 -5.46
C LEU A 105 -16.93 -19.55 -6.52
N PHE A 106 -17.80 -18.70 -7.09
CA PHE A 106 -18.79 -19.10 -8.10
C PHE A 106 -18.18 -19.18 -9.50
N ASP A 107 -18.42 -20.29 -10.20
CA ASP A 107 -18.09 -20.45 -11.60
C ASP A 107 -19.13 -19.71 -12.46
N LEU A 108 -18.80 -18.51 -12.91
CA LEU A 108 -19.70 -17.68 -13.70
C LEU A 108 -20.05 -18.30 -15.06
N ASP A 109 -19.20 -19.20 -15.59
CA ASP A 109 -19.53 -19.91 -16.84
C ASP A 109 -20.72 -20.85 -16.66
N SER A 110 -20.91 -21.42 -15.47
CA SER A 110 -22.05 -22.32 -15.17
C SER A 110 -23.41 -21.59 -15.23
N VAL A 111 -23.42 -20.28 -15.02
CA VAL A 111 -24.63 -19.45 -15.05
C VAL A 111 -24.73 -18.56 -16.28
N ARG A 112 -23.79 -18.66 -17.20
CA ARG A 112 -23.75 -17.84 -18.43
C ARG A 112 -25.00 -18.00 -19.30
N GLY A 113 -25.67 -19.14 -19.23
CA GLY A 113 -26.94 -19.39 -19.91
C GLY A 113 -28.08 -18.45 -19.49
N TYR A 114 -28.03 -17.90 -18.26
CA TYR A 114 -29.02 -16.94 -17.76
C TYR A 114 -28.74 -15.48 -18.16
N SER A 115 -27.63 -15.20 -18.84
CA SER A 115 -27.14 -13.83 -19.08
C SER A 115 -28.21 -12.93 -19.71
N ASN A 116 -28.90 -13.38 -20.75
CA ASN A 116 -29.89 -12.57 -21.46
C ASN A 116 -31.14 -12.32 -20.61
N GLU A 117 -31.57 -13.33 -19.87
CA GLU A 117 -32.70 -13.22 -18.94
C GLU A 117 -32.39 -12.22 -17.83
N TRP A 118 -31.23 -12.35 -17.20
CA TRP A 118 -30.81 -11.47 -16.08
C TRP A 118 -30.55 -10.04 -16.54
N LYS A 119 -30.05 -9.82 -17.74
CA LYS A 119 -29.93 -8.47 -18.33
C LYS A 119 -31.30 -7.83 -18.56
N GLY A 120 -32.25 -8.59 -19.10
CA GLY A 120 -33.64 -8.13 -19.29
C GLY A 120 -34.34 -7.82 -17.96
N ASP A 121 -34.14 -8.65 -16.94
CA ASP A 121 -34.62 -8.43 -15.60
C ASP A 121 -33.99 -7.19 -14.95
N LEU A 122 -32.66 -7.02 -15.03
CA LEU A 122 -31.95 -5.84 -14.54
C LEU A 122 -32.46 -4.54 -15.17
N TRP A 123 -32.68 -4.54 -16.49
CA TRP A 123 -33.29 -3.42 -17.17
C TRP A 123 -34.70 -3.13 -16.63
N SER A 124 -35.50 -4.16 -16.47
CA SER A 124 -36.90 -4.02 -15.99
C SER A 124 -36.98 -3.54 -14.53
N LEU A 125 -36.08 -3.98 -13.68
CA LEU A 125 -36.07 -3.66 -12.25
C LEU A 125 -35.50 -2.27 -11.93
N VAL A 126 -34.43 -1.87 -12.61
CA VAL A 126 -33.64 -0.68 -12.27
C VAL A 126 -33.23 0.19 -13.44
N GLY A 127 -33.58 -0.18 -14.69
CA GLY A 127 -33.30 0.61 -15.88
C GLY A 127 -31.81 0.72 -16.25
N ILE A 128 -30.98 -0.24 -15.86
CA ILE A 128 -29.55 -0.22 -16.16
C ILE A 128 -29.29 -0.91 -17.50
N PRO A 129 -28.69 -0.22 -18.49
CA PRO A 129 -28.35 -0.81 -19.78
C PRO A 129 -27.15 -1.77 -19.64
N SER A 130 -27.15 -2.85 -20.41
CA SER A 130 -26.10 -3.88 -20.39
C SER A 130 -25.65 -4.21 -21.81
N PRO A 131 -24.60 -3.57 -22.34
CA PRO A 131 -24.09 -3.85 -23.69
C PRO A 131 -23.59 -5.30 -23.82
N GLU A 132 -23.81 -5.90 -25.00
CA GLU A 132 -23.38 -7.29 -25.25
C GLU A 132 -21.87 -7.47 -25.23
N ASN A 133 -21.15 -6.49 -25.75
CA ASN A 133 -19.70 -6.56 -25.96
C ASN A 133 -18.86 -6.16 -24.73
N ASP A 134 -19.49 -5.83 -23.61
CA ASP A 134 -18.77 -5.52 -22.36
C ASP A 134 -18.73 -6.75 -21.44
N PHE A 135 -17.67 -7.54 -21.61
CA PHE A 135 -17.47 -8.77 -20.82
C PHE A 135 -17.40 -8.51 -19.32
N GLU A 136 -16.76 -7.43 -18.90
CA GLU A 136 -16.60 -7.07 -17.48
C GLU A 136 -17.96 -6.75 -16.83
N THR A 137 -18.81 -5.98 -17.53
CA THR A 137 -20.18 -5.73 -17.08
C THR A 137 -21.01 -7.01 -17.08
N ASN A 138 -20.83 -7.88 -18.08
CA ASN A 138 -21.55 -9.15 -18.14
C ASN A 138 -21.21 -10.03 -16.93
N ASP A 139 -19.93 -10.16 -16.59
CA ASP A 139 -19.48 -10.96 -15.45
C ASP A 139 -19.91 -10.34 -14.12
N ALA A 140 -19.95 -8.99 -14.01
CA ALA A 140 -20.50 -8.29 -12.84
C ALA A 140 -22.00 -8.58 -12.63
N ILE A 141 -22.78 -8.64 -13.72
CA ILE A 141 -24.20 -9.00 -13.67
C ILE A 141 -24.36 -10.46 -13.24
N LEU A 142 -23.61 -11.38 -13.84
CA LEU A 142 -23.65 -12.79 -13.47
C LEU A 142 -23.29 -13.00 -11.99
N LEU A 143 -22.23 -12.37 -11.51
CA LEU A 143 -21.83 -12.43 -10.11
C LEU A 143 -22.93 -11.87 -9.21
N GLY A 144 -23.45 -10.69 -9.53
CA GLY A 144 -24.46 -10.01 -8.70
C GLY A 144 -25.75 -10.80 -8.55
N TYR A 145 -26.24 -11.40 -9.66
CA TYR A 145 -27.44 -12.26 -9.62
C TYR A 145 -27.18 -13.56 -8.84
N THR A 146 -26.02 -14.18 -9.04
CA THR A 146 -25.65 -15.40 -8.32
C THR A 146 -25.51 -15.16 -6.82
N VAL A 147 -24.90 -14.06 -6.43
CA VAL A 147 -24.75 -13.69 -5.00
C VAL A 147 -26.09 -13.31 -4.39
N ALA A 148 -26.94 -12.52 -5.07
CA ALA A 148 -28.27 -12.18 -4.59
C ALA A 148 -29.15 -13.45 -4.43
N TRP A 149 -29.05 -14.41 -5.33
CA TRP A 149 -29.72 -15.69 -5.22
C TRP A 149 -29.22 -16.47 -4.00
N PHE A 150 -27.90 -16.61 -3.84
CA PHE A 150 -27.30 -17.27 -2.68
C PHE A 150 -27.77 -16.64 -1.35
N LEU A 151 -27.71 -15.32 -1.23
CA LEU A 151 -28.14 -14.61 -0.03
C LEU A 151 -29.65 -14.79 0.22
N GLY A 152 -30.46 -14.84 -0.83
CA GLY A 152 -31.88 -15.13 -0.74
C GLY A 152 -32.19 -16.53 -0.20
N GLU A 153 -31.46 -17.55 -0.65
CA GLU A 153 -31.59 -18.93 -0.15
C GLU A 153 -31.17 -19.00 1.32
N VAL A 154 -30.02 -18.40 1.70
CA VAL A 154 -29.57 -18.38 3.11
C VAL A 154 -30.59 -17.66 4.00
N ALA A 155 -31.08 -16.49 3.59
CA ALA A 155 -32.07 -15.73 4.36
C ALA A 155 -33.43 -16.43 4.51
N HIS A 156 -33.80 -17.25 3.53
CA HIS A 156 -35.01 -18.07 3.58
C HIS A 156 -34.86 -19.27 4.53
N LEU A 157 -33.67 -19.89 4.53
CA LEU A 157 -33.37 -21.07 5.35
C LEU A 157 -33.04 -20.74 6.80
N ASP A 158 -32.48 -19.58 7.05
CA ASP A 158 -32.14 -19.08 8.38
C ASP A 158 -33.09 -17.93 8.79
N SER A 159 -33.92 -18.21 9.78
CA SER A 159 -34.79 -17.19 10.39
C SER A 159 -34.27 -16.66 11.73
N GLN A 160 -33.12 -17.19 12.21
CA GLN A 160 -32.62 -16.89 13.55
C GLN A 160 -31.55 -15.78 13.52
N HIS A 161 -30.57 -15.87 12.63
CA HIS A 161 -29.46 -14.93 12.58
C HIS A 161 -29.74 -13.76 11.63
N ALA A 162 -29.25 -12.58 11.98
CA ALA A 162 -29.17 -11.48 11.04
C ALA A 162 -28.03 -11.74 10.02
N ILE A 163 -28.19 -11.25 8.81
CA ILE A 163 -27.22 -11.41 7.74
C ILE A 163 -26.72 -10.03 7.32
N VAL A 164 -25.40 -9.81 7.44
CA VAL A 164 -24.71 -8.62 6.93
C VAL A 164 -23.98 -9.00 5.64
N ALA A 165 -24.35 -8.35 4.55
CA ALA A 165 -23.73 -8.54 3.24
C ALA A 165 -22.94 -7.27 2.85
N HIS A 166 -21.62 -7.39 2.73
CA HIS A 166 -20.71 -6.29 2.42
C HIS A 166 -20.14 -6.45 1.01
N PHE A 167 -20.31 -5.46 0.15
CA PHE A 167 -19.91 -5.48 -1.25
C PHE A 167 -18.84 -4.44 -1.53
N HIS A 168 -17.83 -4.84 -2.28
CA HIS A 168 -16.70 -3.99 -2.65
C HIS A 168 -16.70 -3.70 -4.15
N GLU A 169 -16.69 -2.42 -4.50
CA GLU A 169 -16.64 -1.89 -5.86
C GLU A 169 -17.88 -2.20 -6.71
N TRP A 170 -18.02 -1.47 -7.82
CA TRP A 170 -19.13 -1.60 -8.76
C TRP A 170 -19.28 -3.01 -9.34
N LEU A 171 -18.15 -3.74 -9.50
CA LEU A 171 -18.14 -5.11 -10.00
C LEU A 171 -18.93 -6.10 -9.12
N ALA A 172 -19.03 -5.85 -7.82
CA ALA A 172 -19.87 -6.60 -6.91
C ALA A 172 -21.22 -5.90 -6.64
N GLY A 173 -21.41 -4.71 -7.18
CA GLY A 173 -22.50 -3.80 -6.82
C GLY A 173 -23.89 -4.20 -7.32
N VAL A 174 -23.99 -5.04 -8.37
CA VAL A 174 -25.29 -5.44 -8.97
C VAL A 174 -26.20 -6.17 -7.97
N ALA A 175 -25.63 -6.92 -7.02
CA ALA A 175 -26.42 -7.63 -6.00
C ALA A 175 -27.25 -6.68 -5.10
N LEU A 176 -26.77 -5.46 -4.85
CA LEU A 176 -27.40 -4.51 -3.92
C LEU A 176 -28.81 -4.07 -4.36
N PRO A 177 -29.02 -3.52 -5.57
CA PRO A 177 -30.37 -3.20 -6.03
C PRO A 177 -31.28 -4.43 -6.14
N LEU A 178 -30.71 -5.62 -6.42
CA LEU A 178 -31.48 -6.88 -6.44
C LEU A 178 -31.97 -7.26 -5.05
N CYS A 179 -31.11 -7.26 -4.04
CA CYS A 179 -31.47 -7.55 -2.65
C CYS A 179 -32.60 -6.62 -2.19
N ARG A 180 -32.49 -5.31 -2.48
CA ARG A 180 -33.49 -4.34 -2.09
C ARG A 180 -34.82 -4.50 -2.84
N LYS A 181 -34.81 -4.67 -4.16
CA LYS A 181 -36.02 -4.82 -4.99
C LYS A 181 -36.75 -6.13 -4.72
N ARG A 182 -36.04 -7.21 -4.50
CA ARG A 182 -36.56 -8.53 -4.19
C ARG A 182 -36.88 -8.71 -2.69
N ARG A 183 -36.61 -7.69 -1.86
CA ARG A 183 -36.84 -7.71 -0.41
C ARG A 183 -36.19 -8.92 0.29
N ILE A 184 -34.95 -9.23 -0.10
CA ILE A 184 -34.15 -10.25 0.59
C ILE A 184 -33.82 -9.72 1.98
N ASP A 185 -34.09 -10.52 3.01
CA ASP A 185 -33.90 -10.12 4.42
C ASP A 185 -32.42 -10.17 4.83
N VAL A 186 -31.66 -9.21 4.30
CA VAL A 186 -30.24 -8.96 4.58
C VAL A 186 -29.99 -7.47 4.73
N VAL A 187 -29.07 -7.10 5.60
CA VAL A 187 -28.57 -5.73 5.66
C VAL A 187 -27.32 -5.59 4.83
N THR A 188 -27.21 -4.49 4.11
CA THR A 188 -26.23 -4.34 3.05
C THR A 188 -25.28 -3.18 3.29
N ILE A 189 -23.99 -3.41 3.05
CA ILE A 189 -22.94 -2.39 3.07
C ILE A 189 -22.31 -2.36 1.68
N PHE A 190 -22.11 -1.17 1.13
CA PHE A 190 -21.38 -0.97 -0.11
C PHE A 190 -20.17 -0.08 0.14
N THR A 191 -18.99 -0.55 -0.25
CA THR A 191 -17.74 0.23 -0.19
C THR A 191 -17.20 0.45 -1.59
N THR A 192 -17.11 1.71 -2.02
CA THR A 192 -16.31 2.07 -3.19
C THR A 192 -14.91 2.47 -2.76
N HIS A 193 -13.90 1.82 -3.37
CA HIS A 193 -12.48 2.09 -3.10
C HIS A 193 -11.95 3.24 -3.97
N ALA A 194 -12.58 3.48 -5.10
CA ALA A 194 -12.33 4.59 -6.01
C ALA A 194 -13.55 4.73 -6.92
N THR A 195 -14.10 5.93 -7.12
CA THR A 195 -15.20 6.07 -8.05
C THR A 195 -14.75 5.78 -9.47
N LEU A 196 -15.57 5.03 -10.22
CA LEU A 196 -15.24 4.66 -11.59
C LEU A 196 -15.06 5.91 -12.47
N LEU A 197 -16.03 6.82 -12.44
CA LEU A 197 -15.99 8.05 -13.24
C LEU A 197 -14.83 8.96 -12.83
N GLY A 198 -14.55 9.10 -11.53
CA GLY A 198 -13.42 9.90 -11.03
C GLY A 198 -12.08 9.41 -11.55
N ARG A 199 -11.88 8.10 -11.64
CA ARG A 199 -10.67 7.50 -12.21
C ARG A 199 -10.47 7.89 -13.68
N TYR A 200 -11.53 7.89 -14.49
CA TYR A 200 -11.47 8.29 -15.89
C TYR A 200 -11.26 9.80 -16.07
N LEU A 201 -11.94 10.61 -15.27
CA LEU A 201 -11.80 12.07 -15.30
C LEU A 201 -10.37 12.51 -14.94
N CYS A 202 -9.80 11.97 -13.87
CA CYS A 202 -8.42 12.27 -13.47
C CYS A 202 -7.40 11.80 -14.52
N ALA A 203 -7.59 10.62 -15.10
CA ALA A 203 -6.68 10.10 -16.12
C ALA A 203 -6.69 10.94 -17.41
N SER A 204 -7.81 11.59 -17.74
CA SER A 204 -7.93 12.47 -18.92
C SER A 204 -7.08 13.74 -18.77
N GLY A 205 -6.87 14.22 -17.54
CA GLY A 205 -6.09 15.43 -17.24
C GLY A 205 -6.64 16.72 -17.88
N SER A 206 -7.93 16.73 -18.22
CA SER A 206 -8.55 17.80 -19.00
C SER A 206 -9.00 18.99 -18.14
N PHE A 207 -9.10 18.85 -16.83
CA PHE A 207 -9.55 19.90 -15.92
C PHE A 207 -9.10 19.67 -14.47
N ASP A 208 -9.25 20.69 -13.62
CA ASP A 208 -8.96 20.59 -12.19
C ASP A 208 -10.07 19.78 -11.49
N PHE A 209 -9.84 18.48 -11.35
CA PHE A 209 -10.84 17.52 -10.92
C PHE A 209 -11.47 17.87 -9.57
N TYR A 210 -10.65 18.05 -8.53
CA TYR A 210 -11.18 18.23 -7.18
C TYR A 210 -11.86 19.60 -6.95
N ASN A 211 -11.47 20.63 -7.69
CA ASN A 211 -12.07 21.95 -7.55
C ASN A 211 -13.27 22.17 -8.48
N CYS A 212 -13.44 21.31 -9.50
CA CYS A 212 -14.53 21.43 -10.47
C CYS A 212 -15.60 20.33 -10.33
N LEU A 213 -15.52 19.47 -9.31
CA LEU A 213 -16.45 18.34 -9.13
C LEU A 213 -17.92 18.74 -9.07
N GLU A 214 -18.25 19.87 -8.47
CA GLU A 214 -19.63 20.37 -8.35
C GLU A 214 -20.27 20.69 -9.69
N SER A 215 -19.44 21.09 -10.68
CA SER A 215 -19.88 21.49 -12.02
C SER A 215 -19.92 20.35 -13.04
N VAL A 216 -19.52 19.13 -12.66
CA VAL A 216 -19.46 17.97 -13.57
C VAL A 216 -20.86 17.47 -13.89
N ASP A 217 -21.20 17.45 -15.18
CA ASP A 217 -22.35 16.68 -15.68
C ASP A 217 -21.95 15.20 -15.76
N VAL A 218 -22.29 14.45 -14.71
CA VAL A 218 -21.86 13.08 -14.52
C VAL A 218 -22.40 12.13 -15.60
N ASP A 219 -23.63 12.34 -16.07
CA ASP A 219 -24.25 11.48 -17.07
C ASP A 219 -23.63 11.73 -18.44
N HIS A 220 -23.37 13.00 -18.79
CA HIS A 220 -22.66 13.36 -20.03
C HIS A 220 -21.22 12.79 -20.02
N GLU A 221 -20.47 12.99 -18.94
CA GLU A 221 -19.08 12.52 -18.88
C GLU A 221 -18.99 11.00 -18.88
N ALA A 222 -19.85 10.29 -18.15
CA ALA A 222 -19.91 8.82 -18.21
C ALA A 222 -20.24 8.30 -19.60
N GLY A 223 -21.13 9.00 -20.32
CA GLY A 223 -21.45 8.73 -21.73
C GLY A 223 -20.27 8.98 -22.64
N ARG A 224 -19.57 10.11 -22.48
CA ARG A 224 -18.36 10.48 -23.26
C ARG A 224 -17.25 9.44 -23.17
N PHE A 225 -17.05 8.85 -21.98
CA PHE A 225 -16.07 7.78 -21.77
C PHE A 225 -16.58 6.38 -22.16
N GLY A 226 -17.85 6.24 -22.57
CA GLY A 226 -18.45 4.95 -22.91
C GLY A 226 -18.69 4.02 -21.72
N ILE A 227 -18.71 4.54 -20.49
CA ILE A 227 -18.86 3.78 -19.24
C ILE A 227 -20.18 4.05 -18.52
N TYR A 228 -21.16 4.65 -19.22
CA TYR A 228 -22.43 5.04 -18.59
C TYR A 228 -23.15 3.88 -17.88
N HIS A 229 -23.18 2.71 -18.49
CA HIS A 229 -23.79 1.51 -17.91
C HIS A 229 -23.07 1.04 -16.63
N ARG A 230 -21.74 1.06 -16.61
CA ARG A 230 -20.93 0.73 -15.42
C ARG A 230 -21.12 1.75 -14.31
N TYR A 231 -21.14 3.03 -14.68
CA TYR A 231 -21.42 4.14 -13.77
C TYR A 231 -22.83 4.00 -13.14
N CYS A 232 -23.82 3.62 -13.93
CA CYS A 232 -25.18 3.36 -13.44
C CYS A 232 -25.21 2.22 -12.40
N ILE A 233 -24.41 1.15 -12.59
CA ILE A 233 -24.29 0.06 -11.61
C ILE A 233 -23.70 0.60 -10.31
N GLU A 234 -22.60 1.35 -10.34
CA GLU A 234 -21.96 1.92 -9.16
C GLU A 234 -22.90 2.86 -8.39
N ARG A 235 -23.58 3.74 -9.12
CA ARG A 235 -24.58 4.67 -8.53
C ARG A 235 -25.75 3.92 -7.92
N ALA A 236 -26.29 2.90 -8.61
CA ALA A 236 -27.38 2.09 -8.11
C ALA A 236 -26.96 1.31 -6.85
N ALA A 237 -25.75 0.75 -6.82
CA ALA A 237 -25.20 0.08 -5.66
C ALA A 237 -25.08 1.05 -4.47
N ALA A 238 -24.50 2.24 -4.68
CA ALA A 238 -24.38 3.26 -3.66
C ALA A 238 -25.75 3.65 -3.08
N HIS A 239 -26.78 3.84 -3.92
CA HIS A 239 -28.11 4.25 -3.47
C HIS A 239 -28.96 3.13 -2.88
N SER A 240 -28.68 1.88 -3.19
CA SER A 240 -29.45 0.72 -2.73
C SER A 240 -28.93 0.16 -1.39
N ALA A 241 -27.68 0.40 -1.06
CA ALA A 241 -27.09 -0.07 0.19
C ALA A 241 -27.71 0.57 1.43
N ASP A 242 -27.86 -0.18 2.51
CA ASP A 242 -28.27 0.37 3.82
C ASP A 242 -27.18 1.29 4.39
N VAL A 243 -25.91 0.93 4.18
CA VAL A 243 -24.75 1.75 4.53
C VAL A 243 -23.83 1.88 3.31
N PHE A 244 -23.52 3.12 2.94
CA PHE A 244 -22.58 3.45 1.89
C PHE A 244 -21.29 4.01 2.48
N THR A 245 -20.15 3.46 2.12
CA THR A 245 -18.85 3.82 2.67
C THR A 245 -17.80 3.98 1.58
N THR A 246 -16.72 4.68 1.93
CA THR A 246 -15.54 4.87 1.10
C THR A 246 -14.28 4.64 1.92
N VAL A 247 -13.10 4.64 1.28
CA VAL A 247 -11.83 4.32 1.96
C VAL A 247 -11.10 5.55 2.50
N SER A 248 -11.51 6.77 2.12
CA SER A 248 -10.86 8.00 2.58
C SER A 248 -11.77 9.21 2.46
N GLN A 249 -11.40 10.30 3.14
CA GLN A 249 -12.12 11.58 3.07
C GLN A 249 -12.16 12.13 1.64
N ILE A 250 -11.07 12.00 0.92
CA ILE A 250 -11.01 12.53 -0.46
C ILE A 250 -11.92 11.70 -1.40
N THR A 251 -11.98 10.38 -1.22
CA THR A 251 -12.90 9.53 -1.97
C THR A 251 -14.35 9.78 -1.54
N ALA A 252 -14.60 10.12 -0.27
CA ALA A 252 -15.94 10.48 0.19
C ALA A 252 -16.43 11.78 -0.46
N PHE A 253 -15.57 12.78 -0.54
CA PHE A 253 -15.88 14.02 -1.25
C PHE A 253 -16.17 13.78 -2.73
N GLU A 254 -15.36 12.96 -3.40
CA GLU A 254 -15.56 12.54 -4.78
C GLU A 254 -16.89 11.78 -4.98
N ALA A 255 -17.17 10.80 -4.12
CA ALA A 255 -18.39 9.99 -4.20
C ALA A 255 -19.66 10.80 -3.97
N GLU A 256 -19.66 11.76 -3.05
CA GLU A 256 -20.79 12.65 -2.81
C GLU A 256 -21.20 13.41 -4.08
N HIS A 257 -20.23 13.89 -4.85
CA HIS A 257 -20.47 14.66 -6.07
C HIS A 257 -20.76 13.78 -7.29
N LEU A 258 -20.03 12.68 -7.48
CA LEU A 258 -20.16 11.83 -8.65
C LEU A 258 -21.29 10.80 -8.52
N LEU A 259 -21.47 10.17 -7.37
CA LEU A 259 -22.52 9.18 -7.15
C LEU A 259 -23.80 9.79 -6.58
N LYS A 260 -23.82 11.10 -6.29
CA LYS A 260 -24.96 11.84 -5.76
C LYS A 260 -25.52 11.26 -4.45
N ARG A 261 -24.67 10.64 -3.65
CA ARG A 261 -24.96 10.18 -2.30
C ARG A 261 -23.73 10.42 -1.41
N LYS A 262 -23.94 11.10 -0.28
CA LYS A 262 -22.90 11.25 0.74
C LYS A 262 -22.65 9.92 1.41
N PRO A 263 -21.39 9.46 1.54
CA PRO A 263 -21.05 8.27 2.29
C PRO A 263 -21.43 8.39 3.77
N ASP A 264 -21.87 7.30 4.35
CA ASP A 264 -22.26 7.20 5.76
C ASP A 264 -21.03 7.06 6.67
N GLY A 265 -19.91 6.59 6.14
CA GLY A 265 -18.67 6.38 6.89
C GLY A 265 -17.46 6.18 6.00
N ILE A 266 -16.30 6.21 6.62
CA ILE A 266 -15.00 5.98 5.96
C ILE A 266 -14.37 4.74 6.57
N LEU A 267 -13.99 3.80 5.70
CA LEU A 267 -13.33 2.55 6.05
C LEU A 267 -11.88 2.59 5.55
N PRO A 268 -10.95 3.19 6.30
CA PRO A 268 -9.57 3.31 5.86
C PRO A 268 -8.91 1.94 5.76
N ASN A 269 -7.95 1.83 4.84
CA ASN A 269 -7.25 0.57 4.60
C ASN A 269 -6.07 0.40 5.55
N GLY A 270 -6.16 -0.56 6.45
CA GLY A 270 -5.09 -0.93 7.36
C GLY A 270 -3.98 -1.75 6.70
N LEU A 271 -2.92 -1.94 7.45
CA LEU A 271 -1.79 -2.81 7.13
C LEU A 271 -1.63 -3.89 8.20
N ASN A 272 -1.04 -5.02 7.82
CA ASN A 272 -0.52 -5.98 8.80
C ASN A 272 0.82 -5.44 9.32
N VAL A 273 0.76 -4.64 10.36
CA VAL A 273 1.93 -3.95 10.93
C VAL A 273 2.96 -4.96 11.42
N ILE A 274 2.55 -6.09 11.99
CA ILE A 274 3.44 -7.14 12.51
C ILE A 274 4.37 -7.67 11.42
N LYS A 275 3.86 -7.83 10.20
CA LYS A 275 4.66 -8.30 9.05
C LYS A 275 5.78 -7.32 8.69
N PHE A 276 5.56 -6.03 8.86
CA PHE A 276 6.51 -4.99 8.49
C PHE A 276 7.35 -4.48 9.65
N GLN A 277 6.90 -4.70 10.91
CA GLN A 277 7.67 -4.30 12.08
C GLN A 277 8.95 -5.14 12.21
N ALA A 278 10.06 -4.46 12.14
CA ALA A 278 11.37 -5.07 12.39
C ALA A 278 11.83 -4.80 13.85
N PHE A 279 10.91 -4.56 14.79
CA PHE A 279 11.18 -4.18 16.16
C PHE A 279 12.65 -3.66 16.32
N HIS A 280 13.29 -3.42 17.30
CA HIS A 280 14.61 -2.79 17.51
C HIS A 280 15.69 -2.91 16.38
N GLU A 281 15.46 -3.70 15.33
CA GLU A 281 16.43 -3.95 14.24
C GLU A 281 16.24 -3.05 12.99
N PHE A 282 15.21 -2.24 12.93
CA PHE A 282 14.90 -1.52 11.68
C PHE A 282 16.01 -0.55 11.22
N GLN A 283 16.82 0.00 12.14
CA GLN A 283 17.98 0.80 11.78
C GLN A 283 19.12 -0.06 11.21
N ASN A 284 19.35 -1.25 11.77
CA ASN A 284 20.33 -2.19 11.23
C ASN A 284 19.88 -2.71 9.86
N LEU A 285 18.61 -3.02 9.71
CA LEU A 285 18.03 -3.43 8.42
C LEU A 285 18.17 -2.33 7.38
N HIS A 286 17.94 -1.06 7.74
CA HIS A 286 18.20 0.02 6.81
C HIS A 286 19.65 0.05 6.35
N ALA A 287 20.63 -0.07 7.27
CA ALA A 287 22.04 -0.06 6.92
C ALA A 287 22.40 -1.22 5.99
N LEU A 288 21.92 -2.43 6.29
CA LEU A 288 22.15 -3.63 5.48
C LEU A 288 21.52 -3.52 4.08
N LYS A 289 20.26 -3.06 4.00
CA LYS A 289 19.58 -2.92 2.71
C LYS A 289 20.10 -1.75 1.91
N LYS A 290 20.51 -0.65 2.57
CA LYS A 290 21.23 0.46 1.95
C LYS A 290 22.51 0.00 1.28
N GLU A 291 23.29 -0.90 1.92
CA GLU A 291 24.54 -1.39 1.31
C GLU A 291 24.29 -2.17 0.02
N LYS A 292 23.23 -3.00 -0.04
CA LYS A 292 22.82 -3.66 -1.29
C LYS A 292 22.45 -2.65 -2.39
N ILE A 293 21.81 -1.53 -2.03
CA ILE A 293 21.52 -0.43 -2.99
C ILE A 293 22.85 0.24 -3.41
N ASN A 294 23.78 0.43 -2.47
CA ASN A 294 25.12 0.96 -2.78
C ASN A 294 25.83 0.08 -3.82
N ASP A 295 25.78 -1.25 -3.67
CA ASP A 295 26.41 -2.19 -4.62
C ASP A 295 25.78 -2.06 -6.01
N PHE A 296 24.45 -1.97 -6.08
CA PHE A 296 23.78 -1.69 -7.34
C PHE A 296 24.23 -0.37 -7.95
N VAL A 297 24.32 0.70 -7.16
CA VAL A 297 24.70 2.05 -7.61
C VAL A 297 26.14 2.05 -8.10
N ARG A 298 27.08 1.36 -7.40
CA ARG A 298 28.48 1.16 -7.87
C ARG A 298 28.51 0.56 -9.27
N GLY A 299 27.71 -0.48 -9.51
CA GLY A 299 27.63 -1.13 -10.82
C GLY A 299 26.99 -0.26 -11.88
N HIS A 300 25.88 0.41 -11.55
CA HIS A 300 25.13 1.24 -12.50
C HIS A 300 25.96 2.46 -12.98
N PHE A 301 26.70 3.10 -12.07
CA PHE A 301 27.52 4.29 -12.34
C PHE A 301 29.00 3.94 -12.58
N HIS A 302 29.36 2.66 -12.84
CA HIS A 302 30.72 2.28 -13.09
C HIS A 302 31.39 3.16 -14.15
N GLY A 303 32.65 3.54 -13.95
CA GLY A 303 33.41 4.41 -14.85
C GLY A 303 33.02 5.89 -14.86
N CYS A 304 31.90 6.25 -14.21
CA CYS A 304 31.43 7.63 -14.00
C CYS A 304 31.07 7.88 -12.53
N PHE A 305 31.66 7.12 -11.63
CA PHE A 305 31.38 7.21 -10.20
C PHE A 305 32.20 8.37 -9.60
N ASP A 306 31.55 9.52 -9.43
CA ASP A 306 32.18 10.79 -9.03
C ASP A 306 31.60 11.37 -7.74
N PHE A 307 30.87 10.56 -6.99
CA PHE A 307 30.19 10.97 -5.76
C PHE A 307 30.41 9.97 -4.61
N ASP A 308 30.32 10.49 -3.38
CA ASP A 308 30.51 9.73 -2.15
C ASP A 308 29.20 9.08 -1.68
N LEU A 309 29.21 7.76 -1.48
CA LEU A 309 28.05 7.00 -1.02
C LEU A 309 27.64 7.32 0.41
N ASP A 310 28.55 7.77 1.27
CA ASP A 310 28.22 8.20 2.64
C ASP A 310 27.43 9.51 2.62
N ASN A 311 27.66 10.35 1.63
CA ASN A 311 26.93 11.58 1.37
C ASN A 311 25.80 11.42 0.34
N THR A 312 25.42 10.17 -0.01
CA THR A 312 24.35 9.89 -0.97
C THR A 312 23.05 9.53 -0.28
N LEU A 313 21.97 10.10 -0.77
CA LEU A 313 20.60 9.81 -0.32
C LEU A 313 19.82 9.13 -1.44
N TYR A 314 19.03 8.13 -1.09
CA TYR A 314 18.17 7.38 -2.00
C TYR A 314 16.73 7.83 -1.86
N PHE A 315 16.21 8.47 -2.91
CA PHE A 315 14.80 8.85 -3.04
C PHE A 315 14.12 7.89 -3.99
N PHE A 316 12.84 7.63 -3.82
CA PHE A 316 12.14 6.77 -4.75
C PHE A 316 10.66 7.13 -4.90
N ILE A 317 10.13 6.81 -6.07
CA ILE A 317 8.70 6.69 -6.36
C ILE A 317 8.44 5.28 -6.87
N ALA A 318 7.39 4.64 -6.37
CA ALA A 318 7.00 3.29 -6.80
C ALA A 318 5.49 3.18 -6.98
N GLY A 319 5.06 2.43 -7.97
CA GLY A 319 3.64 2.21 -8.24
C GLY A 319 3.38 1.70 -9.65
N ARG A 320 2.09 1.60 -10.02
CA ARG A 320 1.68 1.31 -11.40
C ARG A 320 2.10 2.46 -12.32
N TYR A 321 2.30 2.15 -13.61
CA TYR A 321 2.64 3.17 -14.60
C TYR A 321 1.43 4.08 -14.90
N GLU A 322 1.17 4.99 -13.98
CA GLU A 322 0.14 6.02 -14.07
C GLU A 322 0.83 7.39 -13.96
N TYR A 323 1.40 7.85 -15.07
CA TYR A 323 2.33 8.99 -15.15
C TYR A 323 1.85 10.24 -14.40
N LYS A 324 0.61 10.71 -14.67
CA LYS A 324 0.02 11.88 -14.01
C LYS A 324 -0.60 11.58 -12.66
N ASN A 325 -1.37 10.47 -12.56
CA ASN A 325 -2.09 10.13 -11.34
C ASN A 325 -1.15 9.84 -10.17
N LYS A 326 -0.03 9.17 -10.42
CA LYS A 326 1.02 8.92 -9.42
C LYS A 326 1.98 10.09 -9.23
N GLY A 327 1.91 11.13 -10.09
CA GLY A 327 2.74 12.31 -9.98
C GLY A 327 4.20 12.13 -10.40
N ALA A 328 4.48 11.19 -11.31
CA ALA A 328 5.83 10.99 -11.83
C ALA A 328 6.34 12.22 -12.57
N ASP A 329 5.46 12.93 -13.29
CA ASP A 329 5.72 14.23 -13.94
C ASP A 329 6.19 15.27 -12.95
N MET A 330 5.49 15.40 -11.84
CA MET A 330 5.80 16.35 -10.78
C MET A 330 7.10 15.98 -10.06
N PHE A 331 7.34 14.70 -9.80
CA PHE A 331 8.56 14.21 -9.17
C PHE A 331 9.78 14.51 -10.01
N ILE A 332 9.76 14.24 -11.33
CA ILE A 332 10.88 14.51 -12.24
C ILE A 332 11.15 16.02 -12.34
N GLU A 333 10.12 16.85 -12.45
CA GLU A 333 10.26 18.32 -12.45
C GLU A 333 10.89 18.81 -11.15
N ALA A 334 10.41 18.33 -10.01
CA ALA A 334 10.94 18.72 -8.71
C ALA A 334 12.39 18.27 -8.52
N LEU A 335 12.79 17.10 -9.03
CA LEU A 335 14.17 16.62 -9.01
C LEU A 335 15.10 17.52 -9.85
N ALA A 336 14.62 18.02 -10.99
CA ALA A 336 15.39 18.95 -11.81
C ALA A 336 15.66 20.29 -11.07
N ARG A 337 14.63 20.83 -10.41
CA ARG A 337 14.76 22.06 -9.60
C ARG A 337 15.65 21.80 -8.37
N LEU A 338 15.52 20.66 -7.72
CA LEU A 338 16.40 20.26 -6.63
C LEU A 338 17.87 20.16 -7.09
N ASN A 339 18.13 19.56 -8.26
CA ASN A 339 19.46 19.48 -8.84
C ASN A 339 20.08 20.88 -9.02
N TYR A 340 19.31 21.82 -9.55
CA TYR A 340 19.74 23.22 -9.70
C TYR A 340 20.09 23.84 -8.33
N ARG A 341 19.19 23.72 -7.34
CA ARG A 341 19.39 24.29 -5.99
C ARG A 341 20.63 23.71 -5.30
N LEU A 342 20.85 22.38 -5.41
CA LEU A 342 22.01 21.70 -4.83
C LEU A 342 23.32 22.11 -5.52
N LYS A 343 23.31 22.36 -6.83
CA LYS A 343 24.47 22.90 -7.57
C LYS A 343 24.80 24.33 -7.12
N VAL A 344 23.81 25.22 -7.06
CA VAL A 344 23.98 26.61 -6.68
C VAL A 344 24.46 26.75 -5.22
N SER A 345 23.94 25.91 -4.32
CA SER A 345 24.38 25.92 -2.91
C SER A 345 25.73 25.25 -2.68
N GLY A 346 26.36 24.66 -3.71
CA GLY A 346 27.64 23.96 -3.57
C GLY A 346 27.55 22.72 -2.68
N SER A 347 26.38 22.09 -2.58
CA SER A 347 26.17 20.92 -1.74
C SER A 347 27.08 19.75 -2.15
N LYS A 348 27.70 19.12 -1.15
CA LYS A 348 28.46 17.87 -1.36
C LYS A 348 27.56 16.63 -1.41
N LYS A 349 26.28 16.74 -1.01
CA LYS A 349 25.35 15.63 -1.03
C LYS A 349 24.86 15.32 -2.44
N THR A 350 24.69 14.05 -2.71
CA THR A 350 24.12 13.53 -3.95
C THR A 350 22.79 12.85 -3.66
N VAL A 351 21.82 13.00 -4.53
CA VAL A 351 20.55 12.28 -4.48
C VAL A 351 20.50 11.31 -5.65
N VAL A 352 20.31 10.02 -5.39
CA VAL A 352 19.97 9.04 -6.42
C VAL A 352 18.47 8.77 -6.32
N ALA A 353 17.74 9.12 -7.37
CA ALA A 353 16.31 9.03 -7.45
C ALA A 353 15.89 7.82 -8.29
N PHE A 354 15.14 6.91 -7.70
CA PHE A 354 14.62 5.72 -8.36
C PHE A 354 13.17 5.95 -8.77
N ILE A 355 12.85 5.61 -10.01
CA ILE A 355 11.48 5.49 -10.52
C ILE A 355 11.23 4.02 -10.76
N VAL A 356 10.38 3.39 -9.93
CA VAL A 356 10.03 1.96 -10.02
C VAL A 356 8.59 1.85 -10.49
N MET A 357 8.40 1.82 -11.80
CA MET A 357 7.06 1.76 -12.44
C MET A 357 7.09 0.78 -13.60
N PRO A 358 6.41 -0.38 -13.50
CA PRO A 358 6.41 -1.39 -14.55
C PRO A 358 5.91 -0.84 -15.87
N ALA A 359 6.71 -0.97 -16.90
CA ALA A 359 6.41 -0.58 -18.28
C ALA A 359 6.81 -1.69 -19.25
N LYS A 360 6.31 -1.63 -20.49
CA LYS A 360 6.64 -2.64 -21.50
C LYS A 360 8.12 -2.58 -21.86
N ASN A 361 8.85 -3.63 -21.53
CA ASN A 361 10.26 -3.77 -21.81
C ASN A 361 10.56 -5.16 -22.41
N ASN A 362 11.72 -5.31 -23.05
CA ASN A 362 12.15 -6.58 -23.66
C ASN A 362 13.16 -7.34 -22.78
N SER A 363 14.10 -6.62 -22.17
CA SER A 363 15.22 -7.22 -21.41
C SER A 363 16.04 -6.11 -20.73
N PHE A 364 16.95 -6.50 -19.86
CA PHE A 364 17.93 -5.58 -19.30
C PHE A 364 18.85 -4.99 -20.38
N THR A 365 19.29 -3.74 -20.18
CA THR A 365 20.34 -3.18 -21.04
C THR A 365 21.66 -3.91 -20.82
N VAL A 366 22.42 -4.11 -21.89
CA VAL A 366 23.75 -4.73 -21.80
C VAL A 366 24.66 -3.96 -20.85
N GLU A 367 24.55 -2.63 -20.84
CA GLU A 367 25.36 -1.77 -19.97
C GLU A 367 25.05 -1.99 -18.49
N ALA A 368 23.77 -2.14 -18.12
CA ALA A 368 23.37 -2.41 -16.75
C ALA A 368 23.89 -3.76 -16.25
N LEU A 369 23.77 -4.81 -17.07
CA LEU A 369 24.30 -6.14 -16.74
C LEU A 369 25.82 -6.15 -16.66
N LYS A 370 26.50 -5.54 -17.64
CA LYS A 370 27.97 -5.44 -17.68
C LYS A 370 28.51 -4.71 -16.46
N GLY A 371 27.92 -3.57 -16.09
CA GLY A 371 28.33 -2.79 -14.93
C GLY A 371 28.30 -3.61 -13.63
N GLN A 372 27.23 -4.34 -13.40
CA GLN A 372 27.11 -5.23 -12.23
C GLN A 372 28.14 -6.36 -12.27
N ALA A 373 28.37 -6.97 -13.44
CA ALA A 373 29.34 -8.06 -13.61
C ALA A 373 30.76 -7.59 -13.35
N GLU A 374 31.16 -6.42 -13.87
CA GLU A 374 32.51 -5.89 -13.71
C GLU A 374 32.80 -5.45 -12.26
N VAL A 375 31.83 -4.85 -11.57
CA VAL A 375 32.00 -4.49 -10.15
C VAL A 375 32.14 -5.75 -9.29
N ARG A 376 31.28 -6.76 -9.47
CA ARG A 376 31.39 -8.04 -8.77
C ARG A 376 32.75 -8.73 -9.05
N ALA A 377 33.22 -8.66 -10.30
CA ALA A 377 34.53 -9.22 -10.67
C ALA A 377 35.69 -8.47 -9.98
N LEU A 378 35.58 -7.15 -9.81
CA LEU A 378 36.53 -6.37 -9.04
C LEU A 378 36.50 -6.75 -7.54
N GLU A 379 35.33 -6.85 -6.94
CA GLU A 379 35.16 -7.27 -5.55
C GLU A 379 35.77 -8.64 -5.27
N ASN A 380 35.50 -9.63 -6.15
CA ASN A 380 36.10 -10.95 -6.05
C ASN A 380 37.64 -10.89 -6.13
N THR A 381 38.18 -10.09 -7.07
CA THR A 381 39.61 -9.89 -7.20
C THR A 381 40.23 -9.22 -5.96
N VAL A 382 39.54 -8.23 -5.40
CA VAL A 382 39.97 -7.58 -4.15
C VAL A 382 39.96 -8.59 -3.00
N HIS A 383 38.91 -9.42 -2.89
CA HIS A 383 38.81 -10.46 -1.86
C HIS A 383 39.95 -11.50 -1.99
N GLU A 384 40.23 -11.98 -3.20
CA GLU A 384 41.33 -12.90 -3.47
C GLU A 384 42.68 -12.30 -3.07
N VAL A 385 42.95 -11.06 -3.46
CA VAL A 385 44.15 -10.32 -3.11
C VAL A 385 44.27 -10.13 -1.60
N THR A 386 43.18 -9.71 -0.92
CA THR A 386 43.16 -9.53 0.53
C THR A 386 43.46 -10.84 1.27
N THR A 387 42.83 -11.93 0.85
CA THR A 387 43.05 -13.27 1.41
C THR A 387 44.51 -13.70 1.22
N SER A 388 45.07 -13.43 0.04
CA SER A 388 46.49 -13.74 -0.28
C SER A 388 47.46 -12.91 0.57
N ILE A 389 47.12 -11.62 0.82
CA ILE A 389 47.90 -10.75 1.72
C ILE A 389 47.82 -11.29 3.16
N GLY A 390 46.63 -11.61 3.64
CA GLY A 390 46.43 -12.19 4.98
C GLY A 390 47.25 -13.47 5.21
N LYS A 391 47.30 -14.36 4.18
CA LYS A 391 48.12 -15.56 4.23
C LYS A 391 49.64 -15.24 4.29
N ARG A 392 50.09 -14.26 3.53
CA ARG A 392 51.51 -13.83 3.58
C ARG A 392 51.89 -13.26 4.94
N ILE A 393 51.03 -12.45 5.54
CA ILE A 393 51.22 -11.92 6.90
C ILE A 393 51.30 -13.08 7.90
N PHE A 394 50.38 -14.03 7.80
CA PHE A 394 50.37 -15.22 8.67
C PHE A 394 51.65 -16.05 8.49
N ASP A 395 52.05 -16.37 7.25
CA ASP A 395 53.26 -17.13 6.94
C ASP A 395 54.55 -16.42 7.43
N HIS A 396 54.55 -15.08 7.38
CA HIS A 396 55.64 -14.27 7.91
C HIS A 396 55.67 -14.31 9.43
N ALA A 397 54.54 -14.09 10.08
CA ALA A 397 54.45 -14.10 11.53
C ALA A 397 54.80 -15.44 12.18
N ILE A 398 54.46 -16.57 11.53
CA ILE A 398 54.73 -17.91 12.07
C ILE A 398 56.22 -18.33 11.94
N ARG A 399 56.97 -17.71 11.02
CA ARG A 399 58.39 -18.02 10.78
C ARG A 399 59.35 -17.34 11.78
N TYR A 400 58.86 -16.38 12.57
CA TYR A 400 59.70 -15.53 13.43
C TYR A 400 59.79 -15.87 14.94
N PRO A 401 59.28 -16.99 15.49
CA PRO A 401 59.29 -17.18 16.94
C PRO A 401 60.65 -17.65 17.52
N HIS A 402 61.67 -17.94 16.73
CA HIS A 402 62.82 -18.66 17.27
C HIS A 402 64.15 -17.87 17.39
N ASN A 403 64.25 -16.64 16.95
CA ASN A 403 65.50 -15.90 17.00
C ASN A 403 65.38 -14.48 17.65
N GLY A 404 64.61 -14.32 18.70
CA GLY A 404 64.77 -13.31 19.76
C GLY A 404 65.12 -11.87 19.41
N LEU A 405 65.02 -11.39 18.20
CA LEU A 405 65.33 -10.02 17.81
C LEU A 405 64.39 -9.53 16.71
N THR A 406 63.64 -8.49 17.07
CA THR A 406 62.77 -7.64 16.24
C THR A 406 61.50 -8.30 15.74
N THR A 407 60.42 -8.08 16.45
CA THR A 407 58.99 -8.25 16.09
C THR A 407 58.55 -7.14 15.14
N GLU A 408 59.30 -6.81 14.10
CA GLU A 408 58.86 -5.84 13.12
C GLU A 408 58.04 -6.57 12.05
N LEU A 409 56.73 -6.36 12.08
CA LEU A 409 55.88 -6.68 10.93
C LEU A 409 56.35 -5.89 9.71
N PRO A 410 56.21 -6.44 8.48
CA PRO A 410 56.55 -5.70 7.28
C PRO A 410 55.79 -4.37 7.26
N THR A 411 56.51 -3.28 7.44
CA THR A 411 55.93 -1.92 7.53
C THR A 411 55.63 -1.35 6.15
N ASP A 412 56.10 -1.97 5.07
CA ASP A 412 55.83 -1.52 3.71
C ASP A 412 54.72 -2.37 3.05
N LEU A 413 53.57 -1.74 2.84
CA LEU A 413 52.48 -2.29 2.02
C LEU A 413 52.92 -2.71 0.61
N GLY A 414 54.04 -2.14 0.10
CA GLY A 414 54.63 -2.50 -1.17
C GLY A 414 55.14 -3.94 -1.24
N GLU A 415 55.64 -4.50 -0.12
CA GLU A 415 56.10 -5.88 -0.02
C GLU A 415 54.95 -6.88 0.10
N LEU A 416 53.86 -6.47 0.72
CA LEU A 416 52.64 -7.31 0.87
C LEU A 416 51.89 -7.45 -0.43
N LEU A 417 51.87 -6.41 -1.29
CA LEU A 417 51.15 -6.39 -2.56
C LEU A 417 52.08 -6.74 -3.71
N LYS A 418 52.09 -8.00 -4.15
CA LYS A 418 52.94 -8.48 -5.24
C LYS A 418 52.60 -7.82 -6.58
N SER A 419 53.59 -7.82 -7.50
CA SER A 419 53.37 -7.29 -8.86
C SER A 419 52.25 -8.00 -9.61
N SER A 420 52.02 -9.30 -9.36
CA SER A 420 50.88 -10.05 -9.89
C SER A 420 49.55 -9.49 -9.45
N ASP A 421 49.44 -9.17 -8.15
CA ASP A 421 48.22 -8.65 -7.57
C ASP A 421 47.89 -7.24 -8.13
N LYS A 422 48.92 -6.41 -8.27
CA LYS A 422 48.84 -5.08 -8.93
C LYS A 422 48.37 -5.19 -10.38
N VAL A 423 48.82 -6.17 -11.13
CA VAL A 423 48.41 -6.42 -12.53
C VAL A 423 46.96 -6.87 -12.58
N MET A 424 46.53 -7.79 -11.70
CA MET A 424 45.13 -8.23 -11.63
C MET A 424 44.16 -7.07 -11.32
N LEU A 425 44.47 -6.28 -10.28
CA LEU A 425 43.69 -5.11 -9.93
C LEU A 425 43.62 -4.08 -11.07
N LYS A 426 44.77 -3.77 -11.71
CA LYS A 426 44.83 -2.85 -12.86
C LYS A 426 43.96 -3.33 -14.02
N ARG A 427 43.93 -4.63 -14.32
CA ARG A 427 43.06 -5.20 -15.37
C ARG A 427 41.59 -4.92 -15.06
N ARG A 428 41.13 -5.14 -13.80
CA ARG A 428 39.76 -4.88 -13.38
C ARG A 428 39.41 -3.39 -13.40
N ILE A 429 40.31 -2.53 -12.94
CA ILE A 429 40.12 -1.06 -12.99
C ILE A 429 39.99 -0.59 -14.46
N LEU A 430 40.78 -1.16 -15.38
CA LEU A 430 40.67 -0.82 -16.79
C LEU A 430 39.35 -1.30 -17.42
N ALA A 431 38.84 -2.46 -16.99
CA ALA A 431 37.56 -3.00 -17.46
C ALA A 431 36.35 -2.13 -17.04
N LEU A 432 36.49 -1.42 -15.92
CA LEU A 432 35.47 -0.48 -15.44
C LEU A 432 35.42 0.86 -16.22
N ARG A 433 36.39 1.15 -17.07
CA ARG A 433 36.42 2.40 -17.83
C ARG A 433 35.28 2.39 -18.87
N ARG A 434 34.54 3.48 -18.92
CA ARG A 434 33.62 3.79 -20.00
C ARG A 434 34.33 4.56 -21.11
N PRO A 435 33.86 4.48 -22.36
CA PRO A 435 34.26 5.41 -23.41
C PRO A 435 34.08 6.86 -22.99
N GLU A 436 34.99 7.72 -23.43
CA GLU A 436 34.93 9.13 -23.13
C GLU A 436 33.63 9.73 -23.68
N GLY A 437 32.90 10.50 -22.86
CA GLY A 437 31.60 11.09 -23.20
C GLY A 437 30.37 10.22 -23.02
N GLN A 438 30.51 8.94 -22.67
CA GLN A 438 29.38 8.06 -22.42
C GLN A 438 28.86 8.24 -20.98
N LEU A 439 27.60 8.75 -20.85
CA LEU A 439 26.94 8.92 -19.56
C LEU A 439 26.33 7.60 -19.05
N PRO A 440 26.15 7.45 -17.72
CA PRO A 440 25.42 6.31 -17.15
C PRO A 440 23.98 6.24 -17.69
N PRO A 441 23.45 5.03 -17.95
CA PRO A 441 22.10 4.90 -18.48
C PRO A 441 21.08 5.41 -17.45
N ILE A 442 19.98 6.00 -17.95
CA ILE A 442 18.84 6.42 -17.12
C ILE A 442 17.97 5.21 -16.83
N VAL A 443 17.75 4.36 -17.81
CA VAL A 443 16.87 3.20 -17.73
C VAL A 443 17.66 1.90 -17.64
N THR A 444 17.17 0.97 -16.81
CA THR A 444 17.83 -0.33 -16.59
C THR A 444 17.50 -1.38 -17.65
N HIS A 445 16.46 -1.15 -18.47
CA HIS A 445 15.93 -2.09 -19.46
C HIS A 445 15.83 -1.47 -20.85
N ASN A 446 15.79 -2.34 -21.86
CA ASN A 446 15.45 -1.97 -23.22
C ASN A 446 13.92 -1.79 -23.35
N MET A 447 13.46 -0.57 -23.46
CA MET A 447 12.04 -0.26 -23.59
C MET A 447 11.51 -0.68 -24.97
N VAL A 448 10.26 -1.15 -25.00
CA VAL A 448 9.59 -1.49 -26.28
C VAL A 448 9.34 -0.24 -27.11
N ASP A 449 8.95 0.86 -26.44
CA ASP A 449 8.71 2.16 -27.08
C ASP A 449 9.41 3.26 -26.27
N ASP A 450 10.72 3.38 -26.47
CA ASP A 450 11.54 4.38 -25.80
C ASP A 450 11.21 5.81 -26.24
N ALA A 451 10.81 5.99 -27.49
CA ALA A 451 10.55 7.32 -28.08
C ALA A 451 9.29 7.98 -27.52
N ASN A 452 8.26 7.20 -27.19
CA ASN A 452 6.98 7.70 -26.71
C ASN A 452 6.78 7.49 -25.20
N ASP A 453 7.76 6.93 -24.50
CA ASP A 453 7.67 6.75 -23.05
C ASP A 453 7.62 8.11 -22.33
N LEU A 454 6.55 8.32 -21.54
CA LEU A 454 6.27 9.62 -20.90
C LEU A 454 7.32 9.99 -19.84
N ILE A 455 7.82 9.00 -19.08
CA ILE A 455 8.83 9.20 -18.05
C ILE A 455 10.16 9.60 -18.71
N LEU A 456 10.62 8.84 -19.70
CA LEU A 456 11.87 9.15 -20.41
C LEU A 456 11.80 10.48 -21.16
N ASN A 457 10.66 10.79 -21.76
CA ASN A 457 10.46 12.08 -22.44
C ASN A 457 10.50 13.26 -21.47
N LYS A 458 9.92 13.12 -20.26
CA LYS A 458 10.02 14.14 -19.23
C LYS A 458 11.45 14.31 -18.73
N ILE A 459 12.19 13.22 -18.52
CA ILE A 459 13.61 13.26 -18.11
C ILE A 459 14.46 13.95 -19.20
N ARG A 460 14.20 13.65 -20.48
CA ARG A 460 14.84 14.35 -21.62
C ARG A 460 14.52 15.84 -21.65
N GLN A 461 13.26 16.19 -21.41
CA GLN A 461 12.81 17.58 -21.36
C GLN A 461 13.55 18.39 -20.28
N VAL A 462 13.71 17.83 -19.09
CA VAL A 462 14.39 18.51 -17.96
C VAL A 462 15.91 18.33 -17.96
N GLN A 463 16.47 17.56 -18.93
CA GLN A 463 17.90 17.36 -19.15
C GLN A 463 18.64 16.72 -17.95
N LEU A 464 18.01 15.79 -17.23
CA LEU A 464 18.66 15.03 -16.17
C LEU A 464 19.30 13.75 -16.74
N PHE A 465 20.50 13.86 -17.31
CA PHE A 465 21.19 12.77 -18.01
C PHE A 465 22.29 12.08 -17.19
N ASN A 466 22.27 12.18 -15.88
CA ASN A 466 23.33 11.62 -15.02
C ASN A 466 24.72 12.19 -15.30
N SER A 467 24.77 13.46 -15.72
CA SER A 467 26.03 14.18 -15.96
C SER A 467 26.90 14.24 -14.69
N PRO A 468 28.24 14.22 -14.77
CA PRO A 468 29.12 14.35 -13.60
C PRO A 468 28.79 15.58 -12.73
N SER A 469 28.39 16.68 -13.34
CA SER A 469 28.00 17.90 -12.61
C SER A 469 26.65 17.80 -11.88
N ASP A 470 25.84 16.77 -12.15
CA ASP A 470 24.52 16.63 -11.53
C ASP A 470 24.63 16.13 -10.10
N ARG A 471 23.93 16.80 -9.18
CA ARG A 471 23.76 16.37 -7.79
C ARG A 471 22.56 15.43 -7.61
N VAL A 472 21.69 15.37 -8.61
CA VAL A 472 20.58 14.40 -8.68
C VAL A 472 20.84 13.44 -9.83
N LYS A 473 20.89 12.16 -9.52
CA LYS A 473 21.08 11.07 -10.48
C LYS A 473 19.76 10.32 -10.61
N MET A 474 19.39 9.98 -11.84
CA MET A 474 18.11 9.32 -12.16
C MET A 474 18.30 7.86 -12.53
N ILE A 475 17.44 7.00 -11.99
CA ILE A 475 17.37 5.58 -12.37
C ILE A 475 15.89 5.22 -12.57
N PHE A 476 15.54 4.87 -13.80
CA PHE A 476 14.23 4.32 -14.13
C PHE A 476 14.32 2.80 -14.23
N HIS A 477 13.59 2.12 -13.35
CA HIS A 477 13.49 0.66 -13.31
C HIS A 477 12.04 0.25 -13.71
N PRO A 478 11.81 -0.12 -14.98
CA PRO A 478 10.48 -0.38 -15.53
C PRO A 478 9.98 -1.80 -15.26
N GLU A 479 10.21 -2.32 -14.07
CA GLU A 479 9.82 -3.68 -13.66
C GLU A 479 9.49 -3.71 -12.17
N PHE A 480 8.72 -4.72 -11.74
CA PHE A 480 8.54 -4.99 -10.31
C PHE A 480 9.84 -5.46 -9.67
N LEU A 481 10.09 -4.99 -8.45
CA LEU A 481 11.24 -5.43 -7.67
C LEU A 481 11.09 -6.89 -7.25
N ASN A 482 12.17 -7.65 -7.39
CA ASN A 482 12.23 -9.07 -7.09
C ASN A 482 13.65 -9.45 -6.65
N ALA A 483 13.77 -10.22 -5.57
CA ALA A 483 15.05 -10.71 -5.05
C ALA A 483 15.88 -11.51 -6.08
N ASN A 484 15.23 -12.11 -7.07
CA ASN A 484 15.91 -12.85 -8.15
C ASN A 484 16.39 -11.96 -9.31
N ASN A 485 16.15 -10.64 -9.25
CA ASN A 485 16.56 -9.71 -10.29
C ASN A 485 18.11 -9.63 -10.34
N PRO A 486 18.75 -9.84 -11.50
CA PRO A 486 20.21 -9.90 -11.61
C PRO A 486 20.90 -8.54 -11.38
N ILE A 487 20.18 -7.45 -11.50
CA ILE A 487 20.69 -6.07 -11.35
C ILE A 487 20.45 -5.56 -9.94
N LEU A 488 19.17 -5.52 -9.52
CA LEU A 488 18.75 -5.03 -8.21
C LEU A 488 18.01 -6.15 -7.49
N GLY A 489 18.76 -7.10 -6.94
CA GLY A 489 18.26 -8.29 -6.27
C GLY A 489 17.68 -7.99 -4.88
N LEU A 490 16.62 -7.19 -4.83
CA LEU A 490 15.91 -6.79 -3.62
C LEU A 490 14.41 -6.95 -3.86
N ASP A 491 13.70 -7.50 -2.90
CA ASP A 491 12.25 -7.40 -2.85
C ASP A 491 11.83 -5.97 -2.51
N TYR A 492 10.57 -5.64 -2.77
CA TYR A 492 10.06 -4.27 -2.61
C TYR A 492 10.27 -3.71 -1.18
N ASP A 493 9.94 -4.49 -0.16
CA ASP A 493 10.10 -4.08 1.24
C ASP A 493 11.58 -3.92 1.63
N GLU A 494 12.45 -4.75 1.12
CA GLU A 494 13.90 -4.63 1.33
C GLU A 494 14.45 -3.34 0.69
N PHE A 495 14.00 -3.05 -0.53
CA PHE A 495 14.39 -1.83 -1.25
C PHE A 495 13.90 -0.57 -0.51
N VAL A 496 12.64 -0.54 -0.10
CA VAL A 496 12.07 0.59 0.65
C VAL A 496 12.86 0.82 1.94
N ARG A 497 13.16 -0.24 2.70
CA ARG A 497 13.98 -0.14 3.93
C ARG A 497 15.36 0.43 3.70
N GLY A 498 15.98 0.17 2.54
CA GLY A 498 17.28 0.73 2.14
C GLY A 498 17.24 2.18 1.69
N CYS A 499 16.07 2.68 1.31
CA CYS A 499 15.87 4.06 0.87
C CYS A 499 15.79 5.04 2.04
N HIS A 500 15.95 6.34 1.74
CA HIS A 500 15.92 7.41 2.72
C HIS A 500 14.60 8.17 2.75
N LEU A 501 13.96 8.32 1.57
CA LEU A 501 12.73 9.11 1.40
C LEU A 501 11.87 8.51 0.26
N GLY A 502 10.63 8.19 0.57
CA GLY A 502 9.61 7.92 -0.43
C GLY A 502 8.97 9.22 -0.91
N VAL A 503 8.75 9.38 -2.22
CA VAL A 503 8.17 10.61 -2.78
C VAL A 503 6.98 10.22 -3.66
N PHE A 504 5.77 10.49 -3.19
CA PHE A 504 4.52 10.07 -3.81
C PHE A 504 3.60 11.27 -4.04
N PRO A 505 3.91 12.16 -5.00
CA PRO A 505 3.14 13.37 -5.24
C PRO A 505 1.89 13.08 -6.10
N SER A 506 1.10 12.08 -5.70
CA SER A 506 -0.07 11.61 -6.44
C SER A 506 -1.15 12.68 -6.54
N TYR A 507 -1.81 12.76 -7.71
CA TYR A 507 -3.01 13.59 -7.91
C TYR A 507 -4.29 12.79 -7.68
N TYR A 508 -4.31 11.51 -8.07
CA TYR A 508 -5.42 10.61 -7.83
C TYR A 508 -4.93 9.34 -7.12
N GLU A 509 -5.15 9.29 -5.83
CA GLU A 509 -4.76 8.16 -4.98
C GLU A 509 -5.81 7.93 -3.89
N PRO A 510 -6.80 7.07 -4.11
CA PRO A 510 -7.91 6.86 -3.18
C PRO A 510 -7.47 6.50 -1.76
N TRP A 511 -6.38 5.74 -1.61
CA TRP A 511 -5.77 5.47 -0.31
C TRP A 511 -4.29 5.87 -0.30
N GLY A 512 -3.40 5.08 -0.87
CA GLY A 512 -1.95 5.28 -0.88
C GLY A 512 -1.22 4.31 0.04
N TYR A 513 -1.11 3.07 -0.42
CA TYR A 513 -0.38 2.04 0.33
C TYR A 513 1.11 2.34 0.43
N THR A 514 1.74 2.86 -0.62
CA THR A 514 3.18 3.12 -0.66
C THR A 514 3.68 4.05 0.45
N PRO A 515 3.07 5.23 0.73
CA PRO A 515 3.48 6.04 1.88
C PRO A 515 3.10 5.40 3.23
N ALA A 516 2.00 4.63 3.30
CA ALA A 516 1.62 3.90 4.50
C ALA A 516 2.64 2.79 4.82
N GLU A 517 3.09 2.02 3.83
CA GLU A 517 4.15 1.01 3.96
C GLU A 517 5.49 1.65 4.35
N CYS A 518 5.84 2.82 3.78
CA CYS A 518 7.00 3.60 4.21
C CYS A 518 6.92 3.92 5.71
N THR A 519 5.76 4.37 6.18
CA THR A 519 5.55 4.72 7.59
C THR A 519 5.82 3.52 8.50
N VAL A 520 5.24 2.36 8.18
CA VAL A 520 5.41 1.12 8.98
C VAL A 520 6.87 0.61 8.95
N MET A 521 7.58 0.86 7.86
CA MET A 521 9.01 0.52 7.74
C MET A 521 9.94 1.61 8.30
N GLY A 522 9.40 2.66 8.90
CA GLY A 522 10.19 3.75 9.46
C GLY A 522 10.87 4.61 8.39
N VAL A 523 10.35 4.67 7.18
CA VAL A 523 10.90 5.47 6.09
C VAL A 523 10.06 6.74 5.92
N PRO A 524 10.64 7.94 6.09
CA PRO A 524 9.94 9.18 5.83
C PRO A 524 9.39 9.25 4.40
N SER A 525 8.24 9.88 4.23
CA SER A 525 7.61 9.98 2.92
C SER A 525 6.97 11.35 2.66
N ILE A 526 6.92 11.73 1.40
CA ILE A 526 6.16 12.88 0.90
C ILE A 526 4.93 12.34 0.18
N THR A 527 3.77 12.83 0.57
CA THR A 527 2.46 12.51 -0.03
C THR A 527 1.71 13.80 -0.35
N THR A 528 0.44 13.74 -0.71
CA THR A 528 -0.38 14.90 -1.03
C THR A 528 -1.67 14.93 -0.24
N ASN A 529 -2.28 16.11 -0.10
CA ASN A 529 -3.60 16.27 0.52
C ASN A 529 -4.78 15.75 -0.34
N VAL A 530 -4.50 15.33 -1.58
CA VAL A 530 -5.46 14.66 -2.47
C VAL A 530 -5.25 13.14 -2.53
N SER A 531 -4.36 12.59 -1.70
CA SER A 531 -4.26 11.16 -1.45
C SER A 531 -5.01 10.78 -0.17
N GLY A 532 -5.64 9.60 -0.14
CA GLY A 532 -6.37 9.14 1.02
C GLY A 532 -5.51 9.05 2.28
N PHE A 533 -4.29 8.52 2.17
CA PHE A 533 -3.33 8.46 3.26
C PHE A 533 -2.92 9.86 3.74
N GLY A 534 -2.65 10.79 2.80
CA GLY A 534 -2.27 12.16 3.16
C GLY A 534 -3.39 12.89 3.89
N ALA A 535 -4.64 12.80 3.40
CA ALA A 535 -5.82 13.35 4.06
C ALA A 535 -6.04 12.72 5.45
N TYR A 536 -5.90 11.39 5.57
CA TYR A 536 -6.01 10.68 6.85
C TYR A 536 -4.96 11.16 7.86
N MET A 537 -3.72 11.32 7.46
CA MET A 537 -2.66 11.80 8.33
C MET A 537 -2.81 13.29 8.69
N GLU A 538 -3.30 14.12 7.77
CA GLU A 538 -3.58 15.53 8.02
C GLU A 538 -4.69 15.72 9.07
N ASP A 539 -5.68 14.83 9.06
CA ASP A 539 -6.75 14.83 10.08
C ASP A 539 -6.25 14.37 11.46
N LEU A 540 -5.28 13.46 11.52
CA LEU A 540 -4.77 12.90 12.78
C LEU A 540 -3.65 13.71 13.42
N ILE A 541 -2.79 14.31 12.60
CA ILE A 541 -1.58 15.01 13.04
C ILE A 541 -1.65 16.45 12.55
N GLU A 542 -1.41 17.42 13.41
CA GLU A 542 -1.29 18.82 12.98
C GLU A 542 -0.21 18.94 11.89
N THR A 543 -0.52 19.63 10.80
CA THR A 543 0.34 19.70 9.59
C THR A 543 1.78 20.14 9.91
N ASN A 544 1.96 21.05 10.88
CA ASN A 544 3.28 21.49 11.32
C ASN A 544 4.07 20.42 12.06
N GLN A 545 3.39 19.49 12.74
CA GLN A 545 4.00 18.38 13.46
C GLN A 545 4.23 17.17 12.57
N ALA A 546 3.44 16.99 11.50
CA ALA A 546 3.55 15.86 10.59
C ALA A 546 4.96 15.71 10.01
N LYS A 547 5.64 16.81 9.69
CA LYS A 547 7.03 16.82 9.20
C LYS A 547 8.01 16.23 10.21
N ASP A 548 7.82 16.50 11.50
CA ASP A 548 8.68 15.95 12.57
C ASP A 548 8.55 14.43 12.66
N TYR A 549 7.38 13.90 12.29
CA TYR A 549 7.12 12.48 12.17
C TYR A 549 7.54 11.88 10.82
N GLY A 550 8.12 12.67 9.92
CA GLY A 550 8.58 12.21 8.62
C GLY A 550 7.47 12.05 7.58
N ILE A 551 6.32 12.66 7.81
CA ILE A 551 5.21 12.71 6.85
C ILE A 551 5.10 14.13 6.31
N TYR A 552 5.41 14.30 5.03
CA TYR A 552 5.35 15.59 4.36
C TYR A 552 4.15 15.60 3.41
N ILE A 553 3.25 16.58 3.58
CA ILE A 553 2.01 16.66 2.81
C ILE A 553 2.09 17.87 1.86
N VAL A 554 2.13 17.59 0.58
CA VAL A 554 2.11 18.61 -0.48
C VAL A 554 0.66 18.96 -0.81
N ASP A 555 0.36 20.24 -0.85
CA ASP A 555 -0.95 20.73 -1.26
C ASP A 555 -1.07 20.73 -2.79
N ARG A 556 -1.86 19.82 -3.33
CA ARG A 556 -2.22 19.72 -4.75
C ARG A 556 -3.67 20.13 -5.05
N ARG A 557 -4.41 20.55 -4.04
CA ARG A 557 -5.81 20.94 -4.17
C ARG A 557 -5.97 22.46 -4.29
N PHE A 558 -5.35 23.20 -3.37
CA PHE A 558 -5.58 24.64 -3.21
C PHE A 558 -4.46 25.49 -3.79
N LYS A 559 -3.35 24.89 -4.22
CA LYS A 559 -2.22 25.55 -4.85
C LYS A 559 -2.19 25.30 -6.35
N ALA A 560 -1.65 26.28 -7.09
CA ALA A 560 -1.33 26.09 -8.50
C ALA A 560 -0.30 24.96 -8.68
N PRO A 561 -0.31 24.23 -9.81
CA PRO A 561 0.62 23.12 -10.04
C PRO A 561 2.09 23.49 -9.84
N ASP A 562 2.51 24.67 -10.25
CA ASP A 562 3.89 25.15 -10.08
C ASP A 562 4.25 25.43 -8.62
N GLU A 563 3.33 25.98 -7.84
CA GLU A 563 3.50 26.19 -6.40
C GLU A 563 3.57 24.87 -5.63
N SER A 564 2.81 23.87 -6.07
CA SER A 564 2.87 22.50 -5.51
C SER A 564 4.23 21.85 -5.80
N VAL A 565 4.79 22.06 -7.01
CA VAL A 565 6.15 21.61 -7.35
C VAL A 565 7.18 22.29 -6.46
N GLU A 566 7.10 23.62 -6.26
CA GLU A 566 8.03 24.33 -5.37
C GLU A 566 7.95 23.82 -3.93
N GLN A 567 6.74 23.58 -3.39
CA GLN A 567 6.57 23.00 -2.07
C GLN A 567 7.21 21.59 -1.97
N LEU A 568 7.08 20.77 -3.02
CA LEU A 568 7.74 19.47 -3.07
C LEU A 568 9.26 19.60 -3.07
N VAL A 569 9.80 20.56 -3.83
CA VAL A 569 11.24 20.85 -3.85
C VAL A 569 11.74 21.29 -2.48
N ASP A 570 11.00 22.20 -1.80
CA ASP A 570 11.33 22.67 -0.46
C ASP A 570 11.43 21.52 0.54
N TYR A 571 10.48 20.58 0.52
CA TYR A 571 10.50 19.40 1.40
C TYR A 571 11.66 18.46 1.10
N MET A 572 11.96 18.23 -0.17
CA MET A 572 13.11 17.41 -0.55
C MET A 572 14.42 18.06 -0.16
N GLU A 573 14.56 19.38 -0.37
CA GLU A 573 15.76 20.14 0.00
C GLU A 573 15.95 20.19 1.52
N GLU A 574 14.87 20.42 2.29
CA GLU A 574 14.88 20.35 3.75
C GLU A 574 15.38 18.97 4.23
N PHE A 575 14.88 17.89 3.62
CA PHE A 575 15.32 16.54 3.95
C PHE A 575 16.80 16.30 3.61
N VAL A 576 17.28 16.79 2.48
CA VAL A 576 18.70 16.68 2.08
C VAL A 576 19.61 17.40 3.09
N LYS A 577 19.18 18.55 3.64
CA LYS A 577 19.94 19.32 4.63
C LYS A 577 20.04 18.63 5.98
N LYS A 578 19.16 17.69 6.33
CA LYS A 578 19.19 16.98 7.62
C LYS A 578 20.48 16.20 7.80
N THR A 579 21.03 16.27 9.02
CA THR A 579 22.18 15.45 9.45
C THR A 579 21.79 13.97 9.56
N ARG A 580 22.78 13.08 9.64
CA ARG A 580 22.53 11.64 9.83
C ARG A 580 21.72 11.38 11.11
N ARG A 581 22.06 12.07 12.22
CA ARG A 581 21.35 11.95 13.51
C ARG A 581 19.87 12.36 13.38
N GLN A 582 19.62 13.51 12.74
CA GLN A 582 18.25 13.98 12.52
C GLN A 582 17.42 13.01 11.68
N ARG A 583 18.00 12.41 10.64
CA ARG A 583 17.31 11.38 9.85
C ARG A 583 17.02 10.11 10.63
N ILE A 584 17.95 9.66 11.49
CA ILE A 584 17.74 8.53 12.40
C ILE A 584 16.57 8.82 13.35
N ASN A 585 16.58 9.98 13.99
CA ASN A 585 15.50 10.39 14.90
C ASN A 585 14.14 10.47 14.17
N GLN A 586 14.14 11.03 12.97
CA GLN A 586 12.91 11.12 12.18
C GLN A 586 12.38 9.73 11.81
N ARG A 587 13.23 8.78 11.41
CA ARG A 587 12.82 7.39 11.14
C ARG A 587 12.22 6.71 12.37
N ASN A 588 12.80 6.91 13.56
CA ASN A 588 12.24 6.41 14.80
C ASN A 588 10.83 6.98 15.08
N ARG A 589 10.64 8.26 14.77
CA ARG A 589 9.33 8.92 14.93
C ARG A 589 8.31 8.41 13.90
N THR A 590 8.75 8.22 12.65
CA THR A 590 7.90 7.69 11.56
C THR A 590 7.37 6.30 11.92
N GLU A 591 8.24 5.41 12.37
CA GLU A 591 7.87 4.03 12.72
C GLU A 591 6.82 3.99 13.84
N ARG A 592 6.88 4.89 14.83
CA ARG A 592 5.89 4.97 15.91
C ARG A 592 4.47 5.28 15.45
N LEU A 593 4.28 5.79 14.23
CA LEU A 593 2.96 5.99 13.65
C LEU A 593 2.34 4.69 13.12
N SER A 594 3.06 3.58 13.15
CA SER A 594 2.60 2.28 12.64
C SER A 594 1.29 1.83 13.27
N ASP A 595 1.13 2.06 14.57
CA ASP A 595 -0.09 1.68 15.31
C ASP A 595 -1.35 2.38 14.79
N LEU A 596 -1.21 3.56 14.17
CA LEU A 596 -2.31 4.27 13.54
C LEU A 596 -2.82 3.58 12.28
N LEU A 597 -1.99 2.73 11.67
CA LEU A 597 -2.27 2.02 10.42
C LEU A 597 -2.61 0.53 10.64
N ASP A 598 -2.57 0.06 11.89
CA ASP A 598 -2.88 -1.34 12.21
C ASP A 598 -4.37 -1.65 12.03
N TRP A 599 -4.67 -2.84 11.53
CA TRP A 599 -6.04 -3.33 11.38
C TRP A 599 -6.80 -3.40 12.71
N LYS A 600 -6.12 -3.50 13.86
CA LYS A 600 -6.78 -3.42 15.17
C LYS A 600 -7.53 -2.10 15.34
N ARG A 601 -6.94 -1.00 14.86
CA ARG A 601 -7.56 0.33 14.88
C ARG A 601 -8.50 0.54 13.70
N MET A 602 -8.04 0.26 12.47
CA MET A 602 -8.82 0.45 11.25
C MET A 602 -10.05 -0.46 11.22
N GLY A 603 -9.96 -1.66 11.79
CA GLY A 603 -11.06 -2.61 11.90
C GLY A 603 -12.25 -2.09 12.72
N LEU A 604 -12.04 -1.15 13.64
CA LEU A 604 -13.12 -0.54 14.41
C LEU A 604 -14.12 0.22 13.53
N GLU A 605 -13.66 0.88 12.48
CA GLU A 605 -14.55 1.57 11.54
C GLU A 605 -15.44 0.57 10.78
N TYR A 606 -14.92 -0.62 10.46
CA TYR A 606 -15.71 -1.70 9.87
C TYR A 606 -16.77 -2.23 10.85
N VAL A 607 -16.45 -2.33 12.14
CA VAL A 607 -17.43 -2.71 13.18
C VAL A 607 -18.53 -1.67 13.25
N LYS A 608 -18.19 -0.36 13.29
CA LYS A 608 -19.20 0.73 13.29
C LYS A 608 -20.11 0.68 12.07
N ALA A 609 -19.56 0.44 10.88
CA ALA A 609 -20.36 0.33 9.66
C ALA A 609 -21.35 -0.85 9.71
N ARG A 610 -20.93 -2.00 10.25
CA ARG A 610 -21.78 -3.18 10.44
C ARG A 610 -22.89 -2.91 11.46
N GLN A 611 -22.57 -2.26 12.58
CA GLN A 611 -23.55 -1.85 13.59
C GLN A 611 -24.57 -0.86 13.03
N LEU A 612 -24.11 0.12 12.24
CA LEU A 612 -25.01 1.06 11.57
C LEU A 612 -25.95 0.34 10.60
N ALA A 613 -25.45 -0.66 9.87
CA ALA A 613 -26.27 -1.47 8.97
C ALA A 613 -27.33 -2.27 9.74
N LEU A 614 -26.95 -2.95 10.82
CA LEU A 614 -27.89 -3.68 11.70
C LEU A 614 -28.93 -2.76 12.33
N ARG A 615 -28.55 -1.56 12.78
CA ARG A 615 -29.46 -0.56 13.31
C ARG A 615 -30.50 -0.12 12.28
N ARG A 616 -30.08 0.07 11.02
CA ARG A 616 -30.99 0.48 9.94
C ARG A 616 -31.92 -0.63 9.49
N GLY A 617 -31.43 -1.86 9.46
CA GLY A 617 -32.22 -3.01 9.05
C GLY A 617 -33.17 -3.55 10.13
N TYR A 618 -32.72 -3.50 11.39
CA TYR A 618 -33.44 -4.06 12.54
C TYR A 618 -33.54 -3.07 13.69
N PRO A 619 -34.22 -1.90 13.52
CA PRO A 619 -34.14 -0.77 14.45
C PRO A 619 -34.69 -1.10 15.84
N ASP A 620 -35.81 -1.85 15.93
CA ASP A 620 -36.43 -2.17 17.21
C ASP A 620 -35.61 -3.15 18.02
N GLN A 621 -35.11 -4.22 17.37
CA GLN A 621 -34.26 -5.23 18.00
C GLN A 621 -32.91 -4.66 18.42
N PHE A 622 -32.34 -3.73 17.62
CA PHE A 622 -31.11 -3.06 17.96
C PHE A 622 -31.24 -2.18 19.19
N ARG A 623 -32.40 -1.48 19.37
CA ARG A 623 -32.68 -0.69 20.59
C ARG A 623 -32.81 -1.60 21.81
N GLU A 624 -33.49 -2.74 21.70
CA GLU A 624 -33.59 -3.72 22.78
C GLU A 624 -32.21 -4.27 23.20
N LEU A 625 -31.31 -4.46 22.24
CA LEU A 625 -29.98 -5.00 22.48
C LEU A 625 -29.06 -4.00 23.22
N VAL A 626 -29.11 -2.72 22.84
CA VAL A 626 -28.16 -1.70 23.30
C VAL A 626 -28.72 -0.90 24.51
N GLY A 627 -30.03 -0.97 24.77
CA GLY A 627 -30.70 -0.16 25.76
C GLY A 627 -31.01 1.27 25.24
N GLU A 628 -31.96 1.95 25.93
CA GLU A 628 -32.45 3.28 25.50
C GLU A 628 -31.43 4.43 25.65
N GLU A 629 -30.23 4.19 26.21
CA GLU A 629 -29.29 5.27 26.55
C GLU A 629 -28.40 5.79 25.41
N LEU A 630 -28.37 5.14 24.26
CA LEU A 630 -27.65 5.64 23.08
C LEU A 630 -28.53 6.54 22.21
N ASN A 631 -28.66 7.80 22.59
CA ASN A 631 -29.25 8.84 21.78
C ASN A 631 -28.55 9.07 20.46
N ASP A 632 -29.27 9.42 19.39
CA ASP A 632 -28.77 9.70 18.03
C ASP A 632 -27.57 10.67 18.00
N SER A 633 -27.48 11.60 18.93
CA SER A 633 -26.39 12.57 19.09
C SER A 633 -25.02 11.93 19.42
N ASN A 634 -24.98 10.78 20.07
CA ASN A 634 -23.74 10.11 20.41
C ASN A 634 -23.19 9.25 19.25
N MET A 635 -24.04 8.75 18.37
CA MET A 635 -23.62 8.00 17.17
C MET A 635 -23.15 8.94 16.05
N ASP A 636 -23.74 10.14 15.91
CA ASP A 636 -23.24 11.17 15.01
C ASP A 636 -21.89 11.76 15.51
N ALA A 637 -21.67 11.79 16.82
CA ALA A 637 -20.36 12.13 17.42
C ALA A 637 -19.29 11.05 17.17
N LEU A 638 -19.68 9.78 16.99
CA LEU A 638 -18.80 8.68 16.57
C LEU A 638 -18.41 8.76 15.07
N ALA A 639 -19.30 9.34 14.23
CA ALA A 639 -19.01 9.61 12.81
C ALA A 639 -18.18 10.89 12.60
N GLY A 640 -18.24 11.83 13.55
CA GLY A 640 -17.45 13.07 13.56
C GLY A 640 -16.25 12.92 14.50
N GLY A 641 -15.20 12.23 14.05
CA GLY A 641 -14.02 11.97 14.86
C GLY A 641 -13.44 13.24 15.49
N LYS A 642 -13.35 13.30 16.83
CA LYS A 642 -12.47 14.26 17.50
C LYS A 642 -11.05 14.04 16.97
N LYS A 643 -10.41 15.10 16.50
CA LYS A 643 -9.00 15.06 16.10
C LYS A 643 -8.18 14.52 17.27
N LEU A 644 -7.60 13.35 17.09
CA LEU A 644 -6.64 12.79 18.03
C LEU A 644 -5.36 13.62 17.94
N LYS A 645 -5.07 14.41 18.94
CA LYS A 645 -3.77 15.08 19.06
C LYS A 645 -2.75 14.00 19.41
N VAL A 646 -1.84 13.68 18.51
CA VAL A 646 -0.72 12.79 18.78
C VAL A 646 0.26 13.58 19.65
N ALA A 647 0.51 13.11 20.87
CA ALA A 647 1.48 13.74 21.76
C ALA A 647 2.90 13.67 21.16
N ARG A 648 3.70 14.72 21.38
CA ARG A 648 5.10 14.79 20.93
C ARG A 648 5.85 13.54 21.40
N PRO A 649 6.51 12.77 20.53
CA PRO A 649 7.28 11.60 20.95
C PRO A 649 8.42 12.03 21.86
N LEU A 650 8.62 11.31 22.95
CA LEU A 650 9.78 11.49 23.80
C LEU A 650 11.07 11.24 23.02
N SER A 651 12.08 12.06 23.22
CA SER A 651 13.39 11.96 22.56
C SER A 651 14.21 10.75 22.99
N VAL A 652 13.82 10.07 24.05
CA VAL A 652 14.49 8.86 24.58
C VAL A 652 13.64 7.64 24.23
N PRO A 653 14.22 6.56 23.67
CA PRO A 653 13.51 5.31 23.52
C PRO A 653 13.11 4.80 24.90
N GLY A 654 11.81 4.76 25.17
CA GLY A 654 11.31 4.07 26.35
C GLY A 654 11.79 2.62 26.31
N SER A 655 12.17 2.07 27.49
CA SER A 655 12.46 0.65 27.65
C SER A 655 11.34 -0.17 26.97
N PRO A 656 11.66 -1.27 26.24
CA PRO A 656 10.64 -2.09 25.64
C PRO A 656 9.75 -2.62 26.75
N ARG A 657 8.53 -2.10 26.82
CA ARG A 657 7.51 -2.73 27.67
C ARG A 657 7.12 -4.02 27.01
N ASP A 658 7.10 -5.07 27.79
CA ASP A 658 6.63 -6.38 27.41
C ASP A 658 5.21 -6.28 26.82
N LEU A 659 5.12 -6.17 25.50
CA LEU A 659 3.87 -6.29 24.74
C LEU A 659 3.24 -7.69 24.87
N ARG A 660 3.90 -8.61 25.61
CA ARG A 660 3.42 -9.98 25.83
C ARG A 660 2.31 -10.08 26.87
N SER A 661 2.03 -9.06 27.66
CA SER A 661 1.01 -9.11 28.72
C SER A 661 -0.35 -8.51 28.34
N ASN A 662 -0.46 -7.83 27.21
CA ASN A 662 -1.77 -7.38 26.74
C ASN A 662 -2.36 -8.45 25.84
N SER A 663 -3.21 -9.30 26.44
CA SER A 663 -4.17 -10.11 25.69
C SER A 663 -4.86 -9.21 24.68
N THR A 664 -4.70 -9.51 23.41
CA THR A 664 -5.41 -8.89 22.31
C THR A 664 -6.91 -9.07 22.55
N VAL A 665 -7.56 -8.05 23.06
CA VAL A 665 -9.02 -8.04 23.13
C VAL A 665 -9.51 -7.76 21.72
N TYR A 666 -9.85 -8.82 21.01
CA TYR A 666 -10.61 -8.70 19.77
C TYR A 666 -12.06 -8.41 20.18
N MET A 667 -12.60 -7.29 19.74
CA MET A 667 -14.03 -7.03 19.93
C MET A 667 -14.82 -8.05 19.10
N THR A 668 -15.62 -8.83 19.77
CA THR A 668 -16.61 -9.68 19.12
C THR A 668 -17.87 -8.87 18.80
N PRO A 669 -18.75 -9.30 17.90
CA PRO A 669 -20.04 -8.68 17.66
C PRO A 669 -20.89 -8.48 18.93
N GLY A 670 -20.63 -9.28 19.99
CA GLY A 670 -21.27 -9.18 21.29
C GLY A 670 -20.75 -8.10 22.22
N ASP A 671 -19.59 -7.48 21.92
CA ASP A 671 -18.96 -6.47 22.79
C ASP A 671 -19.52 -5.04 22.57
N LEU A 672 -20.78 -4.94 22.19
CA LEU A 672 -21.48 -3.67 21.95
C LEU A 672 -21.48 -2.72 23.16
N GLY A 673 -21.46 -3.25 24.39
CA GLY A 673 -21.46 -2.48 25.62
C GLY A 673 -20.11 -1.83 25.98
N THR A 674 -18.99 -2.31 25.43
CA THR A 674 -17.63 -1.84 25.78
C THR A 674 -17.13 -0.69 24.91
N LEU A 675 -17.90 -0.28 23.89
CA LEU A 675 -17.54 0.86 23.02
C LEU A 675 -17.45 2.21 23.79
N GLN A 676 -18.05 2.33 24.97
CA GLN A 676 -17.90 3.54 25.81
C GLN A 676 -16.51 3.67 26.42
N GLU A 677 -15.81 2.58 26.73
CA GLU A 677 -14.48 2.62 27.35
C GLU A 677 -13.37 2.92 26.35
N VAL A 678 -13.56 2.61 25.06
CA VAL A 678 -12.54 2.83 24.00
C VAL A 678 -12.55 4.29 23.48
N ASN A 679 -13.54 5.09 23.85
CA ASN A 679 -13.66 6.49 23.40
C ASN A 679 -12.77 7.49 24.14
N ASN A 680 -12.09 7.09 25.21
CA ASN A 680 -11.05 7.91 25.82
C ASN A 680 -9.71 7.64 25.13
N ALA A 681 -9.41 8.45 24.11
CA ALA A 681 -8.12 8.43 23.42
C ALA A 681 -6.94 8.66 24.40
N ASP A 682 -7.19 9.28 25.53
CA ASP A 682 -6.20 9.51 26.59
C ASP A 682 -5.74 8.21 27.26
N ASP A 683 -6.59 7.18 27.34
CA ASP A 683 -6.20 5.88 27.92
C ASP A 683 -5.30 5.04 27.01
N TYR A 684 -5.36 5.24 25.69
CA TYR A 684 -4.50 4.53 24.73
C TYR A 684 -3.07 5.11 24.68
N PHE A 685 -2.91 6.40 25.01
CA PHE A 685 -1.64 7.12 24.99
C PHE A 685 -1.06 7.40 26.38
N SER A 686 -1.84 7.19 27.45
CA SER A 686 -1.41 7.41 28.85
C SER A 686 -0.43 6.34 29.40
N LEU A 687 -0.13 5.29 28.62
CA LEU A 687 0.87 4.31 28.95
C LEU A 687 2.29 4.88 28.78
N GLY A 688 2.68 5.81 29.65
CA GLY A 688 4.10 6.10 29.89
C GLY A 688 4.61 7.48 29.57
N VAL A 689 3.80 8.52 29.68
CA VAL A 689 4.31 9.90 29.59
C VAL A 689 4.09 10.61 30.91
N ASN A 690 5.18 10.88 31.60
CA ASN A 690 5.22 11.84 32.72
C ASN A 690 5.41 13.24 32.10
N PRO A 691 4.47 14.20 32.24
CA PRO A 691 4.56 15.49 31.56
C PRO A 691 5.50 16.52 32.22
N ALA A 692 6.30 16.12 33.18
CA ALA A 692 7.16 17.03 33.88
C ALA A 692 8.61 16.48 33.97
N ALA A 693 9.37 16.63 32.90
CA ALA A 693 10.82 16.76 32.91
C ALA A 693 11.32 16.99 31.46
N ASP A 694 12.08 18.08 31.35
CA ASP A 694 13.03 18.41 30.29
C ASP A 694 12.62 19.44 29.25
N ASP A 695 12.50 20.65 29.73
CA ASP A 695 13.12 21.80 29.07
C ASP A 695 14.55 21.94 29.63
N ASP A 696 15.50 22.27 28.74
CA ASP A 696 16.91 22.58 28.98
C ASP A 696 17.90 21.39 28.96
N ASP A 697 18.41 21.08 27.77
CA ASP A 697 19.86 20.86 27.55
C ASP A 697 20.23 21.00 26.06
N ASP A 698 20.31 22.23 25.59
CA ASP A 698 21.05 22.63 24.38
C ASP A 698 22.48 23.09 24.79
N GLY A 699 23.30 22.12 25.18
CA GLY A 699 24.74 22.33 25.32
C GLY A 699 25.48 21.97 24.01
N PRO A 700 26.43 22.78 23.56
CA PRO A 700 27.16 22.56 22.33
C PRO A 700 28.23 21.48 22.57
N TYR A 701 28.09 20.33 21.94
CA TYR A 701 29.20 19.41 21.78
C TYR A 701 29.90 19.65 20.44
N ALA A 702 31.18 19.95 20.57
CA ALA A 702 32.13 20.18 19.51
C ALA A 702 32.26 18.99 18.58
N ASP A 703 32.42 19.30 17.31
CA ASP A 703 32.91 18.41 16.24
C ASP A 703 34.28 17.88 16.62
N ASP A 704 34.42 16.57 16.66
CA ASP A 704 35.72 15.91 16.45
C ASP A 704 35.56 14.73 15.50
N SER A 705 36.25 14.91 14.33
CA SER A 705 36.72 13.99 13.27
C SER A 705 35.76 12.90 12.79
#